data_60fe81bdf0f69ad97bdcccddcbd50b2c
#
_entry.id   60fe81bdf0f69ad97bdcccddcbd50b2c
#
_cell.length_a   1.000
_cell.length_b   1.000
_cell.length_c   1.000
_cell.angle_alpha   90.00
_cell.angle_beta   90.00
_cell.angle_gamma   90.00
#
_symmetry.space_group_name_H-M   'P 1'
#
loop_
_entity.id
_entity.type
_entity.pdbx_description
1 polymer ?
#
loop_
_entity_poly.entity_id
_entity_poly.type
_entity_poly.pdbx_seq_one_letter_code
_entity_poly.pdbx_strand_id
1 'polypeptide(L)'
;MASEPVRIDQFFAGPGARADRWRDVVDAAQAWSTGSGDRAKFNDALAGIGSTEEYFAYPGPRLIKALQDAAAANDARATLNLARGIATALVTRSFRQHSEGVSGQDDGDAVPDIAPPTLGRGAAHRPYFETLIVTGLPDSQWGGLAAEWRRLRRPLDAFVHEPVIVGSFEDAFCAALLNHNIAAVVINEGFAFRSRHDAPVLRTLTQSLEQHEAAGTSALRLAQVLNRVRPELDLYVVSNRRVEELAGNPEANMVRRVFYSVEEPLELHLAILEGIQDRFETPFFDNLKKYAQRPIGTFHALPIARGKSIFRSDWIRDMGEFYGPNLFLAESSATTGGLDSLLEPTGNIKRAQEKAARAFGADHVFFVTNGTSTSNKMAVQALIAPGDIVIVDRNCHKSHHYGMVLGGGQPLYVEAFPMTEYSMYGAVPLRTIKQALLNLKAEGRLNRAKMVDLTNCTFDGHIYNTRRVMEECLAIKPDLIFLWDEAWFGFARFSPFLRPRTAMGATGEIEAWLKDPASVTAYEKQQADLGDNPSDETLLNTRLIPDPRKVKLRVYQTNSTHKSMSALRQGSMLFVKDVDFHTVEQQFKEAVFTHASTSPNQQLIASLDVARRQMELEGYGLVANAIDVALVIRKAVAAHPLVSKYFRVLGADKMVPAQYRQSGF
;
A
#
# COMPACT_ATOMS: atom_id res chain seq x y z
N MET A 1 -29.40 -2.11 -1.53
CA MET A 1 -28.99 -3.38 -0.92
C MET A 1 -27.49 -3.30 -0.70
N ALA A 2 -27.02 -3.43 0.53
CA ALA A 2 -25.58 -3.50 0.78
C ALA A 2 -25.07 -4.80 0.12
N SER A 3 -24.16 -4.68 -0.86
CA SER A 3 -23.47 -5.83 -1.43
C SER A 3 -22.83 -6.62 -0.29
N GLU A 4 -22.96 -7.95 -0.28
CA GLU A 4 -22.23 -8.78 0.67
C GLU A 4 -20.74 -8.41 0.60
N PRO A 5 -20.09 -8.24 1.75
CA PRO A 5 -18.68 -7.89 1.76
C PRO A 5 -17.89 -9.04 1.11
N VAL A 6 -17.06 -8.71 0.12
CA VAL A 6 -16.15 -9.66 -0.52
C VAL A 6 -15.28 -10.29 0.58
N ARG A 7 -15.32 -11.61 0.68
CA ARG A 7 -14.52 -12.32 1.68
C ARG A 7 -13.04 -12.29 1.30
N ILE A 8 -12.19 -11.93 2.23
CA ILE A 8 -10.73 -11.81 2.03
C ILE A 8 -10.15 -13.12 1.45
N ASP A 9 -10.59 -14.28 1.92
CA ASP A 9 -10.14 -15.58 1.44
C ASP A 9 -10.50 -15.85 -0.03
N GLN A 10 -11.60 -15.29 -0.54
CA GLN A 10 -11.99 -15.41 -1.94
C GLN A 10 -11.12 -14.53 -2.84
N PHE A 11 -10.79 -13.33 -2.39
CA PHE A 11 -9.94 -12.40 -3.16
C PHE A 11 -8.50 -12.91 -3.26
N PHE A 12 -7.92 -13.41 -2.18
CA PHE A 12 -6.54 -13.91 -2.17
C PHE A 12 -6.40 -15.36 -2.68
N ALA A 13 -7.48 -16.03 -3.05
CA ALA A 13 -7.42 -17.31 -3.74
C ALA A 13 -6.77 -17.21 -5.15
N GLY A 14 -6.80 -16.03 -5.79
CA GLY A 14 -6.29 -15.86 -7.15
C GLY A 14 -4.78 -16.02 -7.33
N PRO A 15 -3.91 -15.26 -6.62
CA PRO A 15 -2.47 -15.38 -6.74
C PRO A 15 -1.93 -16.72 -6.25
N GLY A 16 -2.44 -17.25 -5.12
CA GLY A 16 -2.12 -18.58 -4.63
C GLY A 16 -2.54 -19.67 -5.62
N ALA A 17 -3.71 -19.52 -6.23
CA ALA A 17 -4.19 -20.45 -7.25
C ALA A 17 -3.27 -20.50 -8.47
N ARG A 18 -2.62 -19.39 -8.88
CA ARG A 18 -1.63 -19.40 -9.97
C ARG A 18 -0.41 -20.26 -9.63
N ALA A 19 0.16 -20.05 -8.44
CA ALA A 19 1.32 -20.82 -7.97
C ALA A 19 1.01 -22.32 -7.84
N ASP A 20 -0.16 -22.65 -7.28
CA ASP A 20 -0.62 -24.03 -7.13
C ASP A 20 -0.85 -24.69 -8.49
N ARG A 21 -1.47 -24.02 -9.45
CA ARG A 21 -1.69 -24.53 -10.80
C ARG A 21 -0.37 -24.78 -11.55
N TRP A 22 0.64 -23.89 -11.40
CA TRP A 22 1.97 -24.15 -11.96
C TRP A 22 2.65 -25.35 -11.29
N ARG A 23 2.41 -25.58 -9.99
CA ARG A 23 2.86 -26.79 -9.32
C ARG A 23 2.18 -28.01 -9.90
N ASP A 24 0.86 -28.00 -10.10
CA ASP A 24 0.11 -29.08 -10.73
C ASP A 24 0.63 -29.40 -12.14
N VAL A 25 0.98 -28.38 -12.93
CA VAL A 25 1.61 -28.57 -14.26
C VAL A 25 2.97 -29.27 -14.15
N VAL A 26 3.82 -28.86 -13.21
CA VAL A 26 5.13 -29.50 -12.97
C VAL A 26 4.96 -30.93 -12.47
N ASP A 27 4.04 -31.17 -11.54
CA ASP A 27 3.78 -32.51 -10.98
C ASP A 27 3.21 -33.45 -12.05
N ALA A 28 2.30 -32.97 -12.90
CA ALA A 28 1.78 -33.75 -14.03
C ALA A 28 2.86 -34.06 -15.08
N ALA A 29 3.74 -33.10 -15.40
CA ALA A 29 4.88 -33.31 -16.29
C ALA A 29 5.89 -34.32 -15.69
N GLN A 30 6.13 -34.25 -14.38
CA GLN A 30 6.99 -35.18 -13.66
C GLN A 30 6.41 -36.60 -13.70
N ALA A 31 5.11 -36.76 -13.37
CA ALA A 31 4.43 -38.04 -13.41
C ALA A 31 4.47 -38.66 -14.81
N TRP A 32 4.24 -37.85 -15.86
CA TRP A 32 4.34 -38.31 -17.24
C TRP A 32 5.78 -38.74 -17.59
N SER A 33 6.79 -37.96 -17.22
CA SER A 33 8.20 -38.28 -17.52
C SER A 33 8.72 -39.55 -16.84
N THR A 34 8.12 -39.95 -15.70
CA THR A 34 8.45 -41.15 -14.93
C THR A 34 7.55 -42.36 -15.26
N GLY A 35 6.58 -42.19 -16.14
CA GLY A 35 5.64 -43.26 -16.53
C GLY A 35 4.52 -43.52 -15.48
N SER A 36 4.40 -42.71 -14.46
CA SER A 36 3.33 -42.79 -13.45
C SER A 36 2.08 -41.96 -13.81
N GLY A 37 2.13 -41.19 -14.88
CA GLY A 37 1.05 -40.37 -15.45
C GLY A 37 1.10 -40.38 -16.97
N ASP A 38 0.23 -39.58 -17.58
CA ASP A 38 0.11 -39.49 -19.03
C ASP A 38 0.07 -38.02 -19.52
N ARG A 39 0.19 -37.86 -20.86
CA ARG A 39 0.14 -36.56 -21.53
C ARG A 39 -1.22 -35.88 -21.37
N ALA A 40 -2.32 -36.63 -21.26
CA ALA A 40 -3.67 -36.05 -21.12
C ALA A 40 -3.78 -35.25 -19.82
N LYS A 41 -3.36 -35.82 -18.69
CA LYS A 41 -3.32 -35.13 -17.40
C LYS A 41 -2.45 -33.88 -17.41
N PHE A 42 -1.32 -33.92 -18.11
CA PHE A 42 -0.48 -32.73 -18.28
C PHE A 42 -1.22 -31.65 -19.09
N ASN A 43 -1.86 -32.03 -20.20
CA ASN A 43 -2.63 -31.09 -21.02
C ASN A 43 -3.81 -30.47 -20.23
N ASP A 44 -4.49 -31.25 -19.41
CA ASP A 44 -5.57 -30.77 -18.53
C ASP A 44 -5.03 -29.74 -17.50
N ALA A 45 -3.91 -30.05 -16.87
CA ALA A 45 -3.26 -29.12 -15.95
C ALA A 45 -2.83 -27.82 -16.66
N LEU A 46 -2.24 -27.92 -17.85
CA LEU A 46 -1.83 -26.77 -18.64
C LEU A 46 -3.04 -25.95 -19.11
N ALA A 47 -4.13 -26.56 -19.53
CA ALA A 47 -5.36 -25.89 -19.88
C ALA A 47 -5.96 -25.12 -18.69
N GLY A 48 -5.81 -25.68 -17.48
CA GLY A 48 -6.28 -25.05 -16.23
C GLY A 48 -5.62 -23.70 -15.91
N ILE A 49 -4.43 -23.41 -16.41
CA ILE A 49 -3.76 -22.11 -16.20
C ILE A 49 -4.15 -21.06 -17.27
N GLY A 50 -4.65 -21.45 -18.43
CA GLY A 50 -4.74 -20.62 -19.64
C GLY A 50 -5.37 -19.26 -19.42
N SER A 51 -6.55 -19.21 -18.79
CA SER A 51 -7.29 -17.94 -18.62
C SER A 51 -6.64 -16.95 -17.63
N THR A 52 -5.74 -17.39 -16.75
CA THR A 52 -5.08 -16.50 -15.79
C THR A 52 -3.71 -16.02 -16.28
N GLU A 53 -3.04 -16.78 -17.17
CA GLU A 53 -1.70 -16.42 -17.67
C GLU A 53 -1.72 -15.22 -18.62
N GLU A 54 -2.84 -14.90 -19.21
CA GLU A 54 -3.01 -13.71 -20.07
C GLU A 54 -2.85 -12.39 -19.29
N TYR A 55 -3.03 -12.42 -17.96
CA TYR A 55 -2.84 -11.23 -17.11
C TYR A 55 -1.38 -10.97 -16.73
N PHE A 56 -0.42 -11.73 -17.27
CA PHE A 56 0.99 -11.64 -16.94
C PHE A 56 1.86 -11.65 -18.21
N ALA A 57 2.91 -10.82 -18.21
CA ALA A 57 3.87 -10.82 -19.31
C ALA A 57 4.73 -12.10 -19.36
N TYR A 58 5.01 -12.72 -18.21
CA TYR A 58 5.76 -13.97 -18.11
C TYR A 58 4.87 -15.10 -17.58
N PRO A 59 4.91 -16.33 -18.17
CA PRO A 59 5.86 -16.80 -19.18
C PRO A 59 5.60 -16.28 -20.60
N GLY A 60 4.41 -15.78 -20.87
CA GLY A 60 4.01 -15.25 -22.17
C GLY A 60 3.73 -16.34 -23.23
N PRO A 61 3.13 -15.95 -24.37
CA PRO A 61 2.63 -16.88 -25.38
C PRO A 61 3.71 -17.81 -25.96
N ARG A 62 4.95 -17.32 -26.12
CA ARG A 62 6.05 -18.10 -26.70
C ARG A 62 6.44 -19.30 -25.85
N LEU A 63 6.63 -19.11 -24.53
CA LEU A 63 6.99 -20.21 -23.62
C LEU A 63 5.84 -21.19 -23.43
N ILE A 64 4.61 -20.69 -23.36
CA ILE A 64 3.40 -21.56 -23.32
C ILE A 64 3.32 -22.40 -24.57
N LYS A 65 3.53 -21.79 -25.76
CA LYS A 65 3.56 -22.53 -27.03
C LYS A 65 4.69 -23.57 -27.07
N ALA A 66 5.90 -23.20 -26.67
CA ALA A 66 7.03 -24.15 -26.62
C ALA A 66 6.72 -25.35 -25.72
N LEU A 67 6.05 -25.13 -24.59
CA LEU A 67 5.60 -26.18 -23.68
C LEU A 67 4.53 -27.07 -24.35
N GLN A 68 3.58 -26.48 -25.06
CA GLN A 68 2.56 -27.22 -25.85
C GLN A 68 3.19 -28.02 -27.00
N ASP A 69 4.13 -27.43 -27.72
CA ASP A 69 4.82 -28.09 -28.86
C ASP A 69 5.64 -29.28 -28.38
N ALA A 70 6.38 -29.15 -27.26
CA ALA A 70 7.11 -30.29 -26.66
C ALA A 70 6.16 -31.42 -26.22
N ALA A 71 5.00 -31.07 -25.64
CA ALA A 71 3.98 -32.05 -25.29
C ALA A 71 3.35 -32.70 -26.54
N ALA A 72 3.10 -31.93 -27.60
CA ALA A 72 2.60 -32.45 -28.87
C ALA A 72 3.57 -33.41 -29.54
N ALA A 73 4.88 -33.12 -29.48
CA ALA A 73 5.95 -33.99 -29.93
C ALA A 73 6.16 -35.25 -29.07
N ASN A 74 5.35 -35.42 -28.01
CA ASN A 74 5.44 -36.51 -27.04
C ASN A 74 6.79 -36.63 -26.32
N ASP A 75 7.48 -35.47 -26.15
CA ASP A 75 8.76 -35.37 -25.42
C ASP A 75 8.49 -34.99 -23.95
N ALA A 76 8.24 -36.02 -23.13
CA ALA A 76 7.97 -35.84 -21.71
C ALA A 76 9.13 -35.18 -20.94
N ARG A 77 10.39 -35.43 -21.37
CA ARG A 77 11.57 -34.88 -20.70
C ARG A 77 11.77 -33.39 -21.02
N ALA A 78 11.63 -32.99 -22.27
CA ALA A 78 11.66 -31.59 -22.66
C ALA A 78 10.51 -30.80 -22.01
N THR A 79 9.29 -31.37 -22.00
CA THR A 79 8.12 -30.79 -21.34
C THR A 79 8.36 -30.55 -19.85
N LEU A 80 8.94 -31.52 -19.13
CA LEU A 80 9.27 -31.39 -17.71
C LEU A 80 10.32 -30.30 -17.48
N ASN A 81 11.37 -30.26 -18.29
CA ASN A 81 12.42 -29.26 -18.15
C ASN A 81 11.89 -27.82 -18.36
N LEU A 82 11.06 -27.62 -19.39
CA LEU A 82 10.41 -26.35 -19.66
C LEU A 82 9.47 -25.95 -18.51
N ALA A 83 8.60 -26.85 -18.06
CA ALA A 83 7.67 -26.58 -16.96
C ALA A 83 8.42 -26.21 -15.66
N ARG A 84 9.47 -26.95 -15.32
CA ARG A 84 10.32 -26.64 -14.15
C ARG A 84 11.06 -25.31 -14.30
N GLY A 85 11.61 -25.03 -15.47
CA GLY A 85 12.29 -23.78 -15.76
C GLY A 85 11.35 -22.58 -15.55
N ILE A 86 10.16 -22.64 -16.13
CA ILE A 86 9.14 -21.60 -15.97
C ILE A 86 8.75 -21.43 -14.48
N ALA A 87 8.39 -22.53 -13.80
CA ALA A 87 8.00 -22.47 -12.39
C ALA A 87 9.13 -21.93 -11.49
N THR A 88 10.37 -22.34 -11.74
CA THR A 88 11.54 -21.83 -11.00
C THR A 88 11.72 -20.34 -11.23
N ALA A 89 11.62 -19.86 -12.48
CA ALA A 89 11.75 -18.45 -12.80
C ALA A 89 10.61 -17.60 -12.15
N LEU A 90 9.40 -18.14 -12.05
CA LEU A 90 8.31 -17.50 -11.33
C LEU A 90 8.58 -17.36 -9.83
N VAL A 91 9.04 -18.43 -9.18
CA VAL A 91 9.35 -18.45 -7.74
C VAL A 91 10.53 -17.53 -7.41
N THR A 92 11.61 -17.63 -8.16
CA THR A 92 12.84 -16.85 -7.96
C THR A 92 12.74 -15.43 -8.49
N ARG A 93 11.70 -15.13 -9.28
CA ARG A 93 11.52 -13.87 -10.03
C ARG A 93 12.67 -13.58 -11.00
N SER A 94 13.45 -14.59 -11.40
CA SER A 94 14.59 -14.43 -12.32
C SER A 94 14.16 -13.99 -13.72
N PHE A 95 12.90 -14.23 -14.13
CA PHE A 95 12.34 -13.71 -15.38
C PHE A 95 12.49 -12.19 -15.53
N ARG A 96 12.53 -11.44 -14.43
CA ARG A 96 12.72 -9.99 -14.45
C ARG A 96 14.08 -9.57 -14.99
N GLN A 97 15.09 -10.44 -14.91
CA GLN A 97 16.44 -10.20 -15.41
C GLN A 97 16.60 -10.58 -16.89
N HIS A 98 15.80 -11.53 -17.38
CA HIS A 98 15.81 -11.96 -18.78
C HIS A 98 15.25 -10.91 -19.74
N SER A 99 14.34 -10.06 -19.26
CA SER A 99 13.80 -8.94 -20.05
C SER A 99 14.86 -7.91 -20.45
N GLU A 100 16.03 -7.91 -19.81
CA GLU A 100 17.14 -7.01 -20.15
C GLU A 100 17.90 -7.44 -21.41
N GLY A 101 17.92 -8.74 -21.73
CA GLY A 101 18.66 -9.33 -22.87
C GLY A 101 17.94 -9.25 -24.20
N VAL A 102 16.66 -8.90 -24.24
CA VAL A 102 15.90 -8.76 -25.48
C VAL A 102 16.13 -7.36 -26.05
N SER A 103 17.31 -7.13 -26.63
CA SER A 103 17.53 -6.06 -27.61
C SER A 103 16.57 -6.31 -28.78
N GLY A 104 15.95 -5.25 -29.32
CA GLY A 104 14.87 -5.29 -30.31
C GLY A 104 15.17 -5.95 -31.67
N GLN A 105 16.08 -6.91 -31.73
CA GLN A 105 16.22 -7.86 -32.81
C GLN A 105 15.40 -9.11 -32.42
N ASP A 106 14.28 -9.22 -33.11
CA ASP A 106 13.41 -10.39 -33.08
C ASP A 106 14.15 -11.56 -33.80
N ASP A 107 15.00 -12.28 -33.08
CA ASP A 107 15.51 -13.57 -33.52
C ASP A 107 14.34 -14.55 -33.40
N GLY A 108 13.57 -14.63 -34.50
CA GLY A 108 12.23 -15.17 -34.62
C GLY A 108 12.00 -16.61 -34.15
N ASP A 109 12.98 -17.40 -33.78
CA ASP A 109 12.82 -18.82 -33.48
C ASP A 109 13.54 -19.32 -32.20
N ALA A 110 14.28 -18.48 -31.50
CA ALA A 110 14.97 -18.93 -30.29
C ALA A 110 14.03 -18.95 -29.08
N VAL A 111 13.83 -20.13 -28.49
CA VAL A 111 13.21 -20.26 -27.16
C VAL A 111 14.08 -19.50 -26.15
N PRO A 112 13.54 -18.59 -25.35
CA PRO A 112 14.33 -17.86 -24.36
C PRO A 112 15.10 -18.83 -23.46
N ASP A 113 16.39 -18.57 -23.23
CA ASP A 113 17.20 -19.36 -22.31
C ASP A 113 16.61 -19.29 -20.90
N ILE A 114 16.16 -20.42 -20.37
CA ILE A 114 15.53 -20.54 -19.07
C ILE A 114 16.58 -20.71 -17.96
N ALA A 115 17.87 -20.81 -18.33
CA ALA A 115 18.93 -20.90 -17.34
C ALA A 115 18.94 -19.65 -16.43
N PRO A 116 19.07 -19.81 -15.11
CA PRO A 116 19.18 -18.65 -14.22
C PRO A 116 20.41 -17.85 -14.66
N PRO A 117 20.27 -16.51 -14.81
CA PRO A 117 21.40 -15.69 -15.21
C PRO A 117 22.52 -15.87 -14.17
N THR A 118 23.69 -16.23 -14.62
CA THR A 118 24.89 -16.13 -13.79
C THR A 118 25.05 -14.67 -13.43
N LEU A 119 24.98 -14.36 -12.14
CA LEU A 119 25.20 -13.01 -11.60
C LEU A 119 26.60 -12.53 -12.02
N GLY A 120 26.71 -12.02 -13.23
CA GLY A 120 27.88 -11.29 -13.71
C GLY A 120 27.95 -9.99 -12.91
N ARG A 121 28.98 -9.85 -12.09
CA ARG A 121 29.33 -8.58 -11.45
C ARG A 121 29.62 -7.57 -12.56
N GLY A 122 28.63 -6.76 -12.97
CA GLY A 122 28.94 -5.69 -13.94
C GLY A 122 27.78 -5.04 -14.70
N ALA A 123 26.66 -5.69 -14.93
CA ALA A 123 25.51 -5.02 -15.54
C ALA A 123 24.70 -4.28 -14.45
N ALA A 124 24.47 -3.00 -14.63
CA ALA A 124 23.58 -2.24 -13.75
C ALA A 124 22.18 -2.87 -13.82
N HIS A 125 21.71 -3.45 -12.72
CA HIS A 125 20.38 -4.04 -12.65
C HIS A 125 19.34 -2.93 -12.82
N ARG A 126 18.57 -2.98 -13.93
CA ARG A 126 17.44 -2.07 -14.18
C ARG A 126 16.17 -2.65 -13.54
N PRO A 127 15.46 -1.88 -12.70
CA PRO A 127 14.19 -2.35 -12.13
C PRO A 127 13.17 -2.68 -13.23
N TYR A 128 12.43 -3.78 -13.01
CA TYR A 128 11.42 -4.32 -13.92
C TYR A 128 10.02 -4.04 -13.41
N PHE A 129 9.10 -3.71 -14.33
CA PHE A 129 7.67 -3.64 -14.06
C PHE A 129 6.86 -4.07 -15.29
N GLU A 130 5.54 -4.18 -15.16
CA GLU A 130 4.63 -4.48 -16.26
C GLU A 130 3.68 -3.31 -16.49
N THR A 131 3.35 -3.05 -17.77
CA THR A 131 2.40 -2.03 -18.18
C THR A 131 1.17 -2.71 -18.72
N LEU A 132 0.02 -2.50 -18.07
CA LEU A 132 -1.25 -3.00 -18.53
C LEU A 132 -1.78 -2.11 -19.67
N ILE A 133 -2.11 -2.70 -20.81
CA ILE A 133 -2.67 -2.02 -21.97
C ILE A 133 -4.08 -2.54 -22.19
N VAL A 134 -5.07 -1.68 -22.01
CA VAL A 134 -6.49 -1.98 -22.27
C VAL A 134 -6.83 -1.47 -23.66
N THR A 135 -7.35 -2.34 -24.53
CA THR A 135 -7.60 -1.99 -25.93
C THR A 135 -8.80 -2.72 -26.52
N GLY A 136 -9.50 -2.09 -27.45
CA GLY A 136 -10.54 -2.72 -28.26
C GLY A 136 -10.02 -3.46 -29.50
N LEU A 137 -8.69 -3.53 -29.70
CA LEU A 137 -8.09 -4.25 -30.83
C LEU A 137 -8.35 -5.75 -30.73
N PRO A 138 -8.54 -6.46 -31.87
CA PRO A 138 -8.65 -7.91 -31.89
C PRO A 138 -7.37 -8.60 -31.37
N ASP A 139 -7.50 -9.75 -30.73
CA ASP A 139 -6.38 -10.52 -30.13
C ASP A 139 -5.29 -10.87 -31.16
N SER A 140 -5.68 -11.06 -32.43
CA SER A 140 -4.72 -11.32 -33.51
C SER A 140 -3.71 -10.19 -33.73
N GLN A 141 -4.01 -8.98 -33.23
CA GLN A 141 -3.13 -7.81 -33.32
C GLN A 141 -2.29 -7.58 -32.04
N TRP A 142 -2.60 -8.25 -30.93
CA TRP A 142 -1.90 -8.03 -29.65
C TRP A 142 -0.40 -8.38 -29.72
N GLY A 143 -0.06 -9.43 -30.46
CA GLY A 143 1.36 -9.80 -30.68
C GLY A 143 2.16 -8.69 -31.37
N GLY A 144 1.56 -8.06 -32.38
CA GLY A 144 2.15 -6.91 -33.09
C GLY A 144 2.30 -5.70 -32.18
N LEU A 145 1.25 -5.37 -31.42
CA LEU A 145 1.27 -4.28 -30.46
C LEU A 145 2.34 -4.49 -29.38
N ALA A 146 2.45 -5.69 -28.82
CA ALA A 146 3.48 -6.01 -27.83
C ALA A 146 4.90 -5.86 -28.41
N ALA A 147 5.12 -6.30 -29.65
CA ALA A 147 6.40 -6.14 -30.33
C ALA A 147 6.74 -4.67 -30.58
N GLU A 148 5.76 -3.85 -30.94
CA GLU A 148 5.92 -2.40 -31.10
C GLU A 148 6.38 -1.76 -29.78
N TRP A 149 5.69 -2.06 -28.67
CA TRP A 149 6.07 -1.55 -27.34
C TRP A 149 7.50 -1.94 -26.95
N ARG A 150 7.93 -3.17 -27.25
CA ARG A 150 9.30 -3.60 -26.96
C ARG A 150 10.34 -2.85 -27.79
N ARG A 151 10.03 -2.47 -29.04
CA ARG A 151 10.94 -1.66 -29.91
C ARG A 151 11.15 -0.25 -29.40
N LEU A 152 10.25 0.30 -28.59
CA LEU A 152 10.40 1.65 -27.99
C LEU A 152 11.49 1.71 -26.92
N ARG A 153 11.90 0.58 -26.36
CA ARG A 153 12.95 0.50 -25.34
C ARG A 153 14.28 0.99 -25.86
N ARG A 154 14.95 1.78 -25.05
CA ARG A 154 16.28 2.32 -25.36
C ARG A 154 17.31 1.75 -24.39
N PRO A 155 18.59 1.59 -24.80
CA PRO A 155 19.68 1.13 -23.94
C PRO A 155 19.88 1.96 -22.68
N LEU A 156 19.53 3.26 -22.72
CA LEU A 156 19.69 4.21 -21.62
C LEU A 156 18.42 4.34 -20.72
N ASP A 157 17.35 3.61 -20.99
CA ASP A 157 16.17 3.65 -20.14
C ASP A 157 16.53 3.10 -18.75
N ALA A 158 16.13 3.84 -17.72
CA ALA A 158 16.45 3.48 -16.33
C ALA A 158 15.69 2.24 -15.84
N PHE A 159 14.59 1.88 -16.51
CA PHE A 159 13.70 0.78 -16.17
C PHE A 159 13.42 -0.09 -17.40
N VAL A 160 13.01 -1.32 -17.13
CA VAL A 160 12.52 -2.25 -18.16
C VAL A 160 11.06 -2.55 -17.87
N HIS A 161 10.19 -2.42 -18.87
CA HIS A 161 8.80 -2.84 -18.70
C HIS A 161 8.29 -3.71 -19.84
N GLU A 162 7.38 -4.64 -19.51
CA GLU A 162 6.73 -5.55 -20.44
C GLU A 162 5.24 -5.20 -20.57
N PRO A 163 4.67 -5.22 -21.79
CA PRO A 163 3.23 -5.01 -21.98
C PRO A 163 2.44 -6.25 -21.59
N VAL A 164 1.32 -6.02 -20.89
CA VAL A 164 0.23 -6.98 -20.67
C VAL A 164 -1.00 -6.41 -21.36
N ILE A 165 -1.58 -7.12 -22.33
CA ILE A 165 -2.66 -6.58 -23.16
C ILE A 165 -3.95 -7.30 -22.83
N VAL A 166 -5.03 -6.54 -22.61
CA VAL A 166 -6.36 -7.05 -22.31
C VAL A 166 -7.44 -6.31 -23.09
N GLY A 167 -8.56 -6.99 -23.35
CA GLY A 167 -9.63 -6.49 -24.22
C GLY A 167 -10.89 -6.01 -23.51
N SER A 168 -10.95 -6.07 -22.18
CA SER A 168 -12.20 -5.72 -21.47
C SER A 168 -11.95 -5.01 -20.13
N PHE A 169 -13.02 -4.39 -19.62
CA PHE A 169 -13.05 -3.76 -18.30
C PHE A 169 -12.80 -4.79 -17.19
N GLU A 170 -13.48 -5.94 -17.27
CA GLU A 170 -13.34 -7.03 -16.30
C GLU A 170 -11.91 -7.59 -16.30
N ASP A 171 -11.32 -7.83 -17.48
CA ASP A 171 -9.95 -8.32 -17.60
C ASP A 171 -8.93 -7.31 -17.06
N ALA A 172 -9.13 -6.02 -17.34
CA ALA A 172 -8.26 -4.97 -16.80
C ALA A 172 -8.30 -4.91 -15.27
N PHE A 173 -9.48 -5.05 -14.68
CA PHE A 173 -9.66 -5.12 -13.25
C PHE A 173 -9.00 -6.37 -12.65
N CYS A 174 -9.22 -7.54 -13.24
CA CYS A 174 -8.60 -8.78 -12.80
C CYS A 174 -7.07 -8.75 -12.93
N ALA A 175 -6.55 -8.25 -14.05
CA ALA A 175 -5.11 -8.11 -14.26
C ALA A 175 -4.49 -7.18 -13.19
N ALA A 176 -5.10 -6.04 -12.93
CA ALA A 176 -4.62 -5.10 -11.92
C ALA A 176 -4.61 -5.70 -10.50
N LEU A 177 -5.58 -6.55 -10.18
CA LEU A 177 -5.64 -7.21 -8.86
C LEU A 177 -4.67 -8.38 -8.72
N LEU A 178 -4.54 -9.20 -9.75
CA LEU A 178 -3.77 -10.45 -9.70
C LEU A 178 -2.29 -10.23 -9.99
N ASN A 179 -1.96 -9.28 -10.86
CA ASN A 179 -0.59 -9.05 -11.30
C ASN A 179 0.07 -7.91 -10.50
N HIS A 180 0.90 -8.30 -9.56
CA HIS A 180 1.63 -7.37 -8.68
C HIS A 180 2.79 -6.63 -9.36
N ASN A 181 3.16 -7.01 -10.60
CA ASN A 181 4.21 -6.33 -11.34
C ASN A 181 3.69 -5.12 -12.13
N ILE A 182 2.36 -5.00 -12.29
CA ILE A 182 1.77 -3.84 -12.98
C ILE A 182 2.01 -2.59 -12.14
N ALA A 183 2.65 -1.59 -12.75
CA ALA A 183 2.92 -0.28 -12.16
C ALA A 183 2.32 0.88 -12.96
N ALA A 184 1.97 0.65 -14.24
CA ALA A 184 1.33 1.63 -15.11
C ALA A 184 0.20 0.96 -15.91
N VAL A 185 -0.84 1.74 -16.23
CA VAL A 185 -1.98 1.30 -17.03
C VAL A 185 -2.24 2.30 -18.15
N VAL A 186 -2.32 1.82 -19.38
CA VAL A 186 -2.72 2.57 -20.56
C VAL A 186 -4.11 2.14 -20.98
N ILE A 187 -5.05 3.04 -20.99
CA ILE A 187 -6.46 2.76 -21.29
C ILE A 187 -6.82 3.42 -22.63
N ASN A 188 -6.92 2.60 -23.68
CA ASN A 188 -7.44 3.05 -24.96
C ASN A 188 -8.98 2.92 -24.95
N GLU A 189 -9.69 3.82 -25.59
CA GLU A 189 -11.15 3.72 -25.73
C GLU A 189 -11.57 2.54 -26.63
N GLY A 190 -12.83 2.12 -26.53
CA GLY A 190 -13.44 1.12 -27.42
C GLY A 190 -13.34 -0.34 -26.97
N PHE A 191 -12.87 -0.61 -25.75
CA PHE A 191 -12.84 -1.96 -25.17
C PHE A 191 -14.23 -2.42 -24.69
N ALA A 192 -14.43 -3.74 -24.59
CA ALA A 192 -15.65 -4.35 -24.08
C ALA A 192 -15.77 -4.21 -22.56
N PHE A 193 -17.00 -4.30 -22.00
CA PHE A 193 -17.17 -4.41 -20.55
C PHE A 193 -16.85 -5.83 -20.07
N ARG A 194 -17.52 -6.84 -20.65
CA ARG A 194 -17.40 -8.24 -20.23
C ARG A 194 -16.15 -8.90 -20.78
N SER A 195 -15.52 -9.70 -19.92
CA SER A 195 -14.47 -10.64 -20.32
C SER A 195 -15.01 -11.73 -21.21
N ARG A 196 -14.17 -12.22 -22.12
CA ARG A 196 -14.42 -13.44 -22.90
C ARG A 196 -14.06 -14.71 -22.11
N HIS A 197 -13.35 -14.57 -21.01
CA HIS A 197 -12.88 -15.68 -20.19
C HIS A 197 -13.91 -16.02 -19.10
N ASP A 198 -14.35 -17.26 -19.12
CA ASP A 198 -15.31 -17.78 -18.14
C ASP A 198 -14.59 -18.67 -17.11
N ALA A 199 -13.88 -18.04 -16.18
CA ALA A 199 -13.22 -18.74 -15.08
C ALA A 199 -13.89 -18.44 -13.73
N PRO A 200 -14.14 -19.45 -12.85
CA PRO A 200 -14.79 -19.22 -11.56
C PRO A 200 -14.10 -18.17 -10.69
N VAL A 201 -12.76 -18.12 -10.72
CA VAL A 201 -11.96 -17.12 -9.98
C VAL A 201 -12.27 -15.71 -10.46
N LEU A 202 -12.41 -15.51 -11.77
CA LEU A 202 -12.70 -14.21 -12.37
C LEU A 202 -14.11 -13.74 -12.01
N ARG A 203 -15.11 -14.62 -12.06
CA ARG A 203 -16.49 -14.30 -11.66
C ARG A 203 -16.56 -13.78 -10.22
N THR A 204 -15.83 -14.39 -9.30
CA THR A 204 -15.80 -13.93 -7.90
C THR A 204 -15.21 -12.53 -7.78
N LEU A 205 -14.16 -12.20 -8.54
CA LEU A 205 -13.56 -10.89 -8.54
C LEU A 205 -14.45 -9.83 -9.18
N THR A 206 -15.16 -10.18 -10.25
CA THR A 206 -15.96 -9.24 -11.05
C THR A 206 -17.36 -9.00 -10.50
N GLN A 207 -17.86 -9.78 -9.54
CA GLN A 207 -19.16 -9.56 -8.90
C GLN A 207 -19.33 -8.12 -8.37
N SER A 208 -18.26 -7.52 -7.85
CA SER A 208 -18.30 -6.13 -7.36
C SER A 208 -18.45 -5.09 -8.47
N LEU A 209 -18.31 -5.49 -9.74
CA LEU A 209 -18.37 -4.61 -10.91
C LEU A 209 -19.77 -4.54 -11.54
N GLU A 210 -20.71 -5.43 -11.19
CA GLU A 210 -22.04 -5.51 -11.83
C GLU A 210 -22.79 -4.16 -11.80
N GLN A 211 -22.67 -3.42 -10.71
CA GLN A 211 -23.24 -2.07 -10.59
C GLN A 211 -22.61 -1.04 -11.55
N HIS A 212 -21.43 -1.34 -12.11
CA HIS A 212 -20.71 -0.45 -13.03
C HIS A 212 -21.09 -0.69 -14.49
N GLU A 213 -21.64 -1.86 -14.84
CA GLU A 213 -22.02 -2.22 -16.20
C GLU A 213 -23.10 -1.29 -16.78
N ALA A 214 -24.16 -1.04 -15.99
CA ALA A 214 -25.30 -0.21 -16.39
C ALA A 214 -24.94 1.25 -16.70
N ALA A 215 -23.81 1.75 -16.22
CA ALA A 215 -23.39 3.14 -16.42
C ALA A 215 -22.46 3.36 -17.63
N GLY A 216 -22.25 2.31 -18.42
CA GLY A 216 -21.46 2.38 -19.66
C GLY A 216 -19.96 2.16 -19.48
N THR A 217 -19.32 1.81 -20.59
CA THR A 217 -17.88 1.52 -20.67
C THR A 217 -17.14 2.79 -21.07
N SER A 218 -16.40 3.41 -20.14
CA SER A 218 -15.54 4.55 -20.47
C SER A 218 -14.15 4.39 -19.85
N ALA A 219 -13.14 4.96 -20.51
CA ALA A 219 -11.77 4.92 -20.03
C ALA A 219 -11.61 5.59 -18.65
N LEU A 220 -12.27 6.74 -18.43
CA LEU A 220 -12.24 7.42 -17.13
C LEU A 220 -12.87 6.59 -16.02
N ARG A 221 -13.98 5.89 -16.30
CA ARG A 221 -14.62 5.03 -15.33
C ARG A 221 -13.75 3.84 -14.94
N LEU A 222 -13.07 3.21 -15.90
CA LEU A 222 -12.08 2.18 -15.60
C LEU A 222 -10.95 2.76 -14.75
N ALA A 223 -10.44 3.93 -15.11
CA ALA A 223 -9.42 4.61 -14.34
C ALA A 223 -9.86 4.85 -12.88
N GLN A 224 -11.11 5.28 -12.64
CA GLN A 224 -11.66 5.44 -11.28
C GLN A 224 -11.68 4.14 -10.49
N VAL A 225 -12.15 3.06 -11.10
CA VAL A 225 -12.22 1.75 -10.43
C VAL A 225 -10.83 1.24 -10.10
N LEU A 226 -9.88 1.36 -11.04
CA LEU A 226 -8.49 0.96 -10.81
C LEU A 226 -7.82 1.81 -9.73
N ASN A 227 -7.99 3.13 -9.76
CA ASN A 227 -7.46 4.02 -8.72
C ASN A 227 -8.04 3.73 -7.33
N ARG A 228 -9.29 3.32 -7.25
CA ARG A 228 -9.93 2.95 -5.97
C ARG A 228 -9.28 1.71 -5.33
N VAL A 229 -8.90 0.72 -6.12
CA VAL A 229 -8.28 -0.52 -5.62
C VAL A 229 -6.77 -0.42 -5.54
N ARG A 230 -6.13 0.25 -6.50
CA ARG A 230 -4.67 0.42 -6.60
C ARG A 230 -4.28 1.87 -6.93
N PRO A 231 -4.42 2.81 -5.96
CA PRO A 231 -4.14 4.23 -6.17
C PRO A 231 -2.67 4.55 -6.46
N GLU A 232 -1.78 3.57 -6.30
CA GLU A 232 -0.36 3.69 -6.63
C GLU A 232 -0.06 3.52 -8.12
N LEU A 233 -1.04 3.06 -8.94
CA LEU A 233 -0.84 2.89 -10.38
C LEU A 233 -0.79 4.24 -11.09
N ASP A 234 0.14 4.39 -12.03
CA ASP A 234 0.11 5.50 -12.99
C ASP A 234 -0.91 5.17 -14.09
N LEU A 235 -1.94 5.99 -14.21
CA LEU A 235 -3.03 5.82 -15.17
C LEU A 235 -2.89 6.80 -16.33
N TYR A 236 -2.91 6.28 -17.55
CA TYR A 236 -2.84 7.02 -18.80
C TYR A 236 -4.07 6.69 -19.64
N VAL A 237 -4.70 7.70 -20.22
CA VAL A 237 -5.84 7.53 -21.10
C VAL A 237 -5.46 7.95 -22.52
N VAL A 238 -5.76 7.12 -23.50
CA VAL A 238 -5.60 7.43 -24.93
C VAL A 238 -7.00 7.56 -25.54
N SER A 239 -7.31 8.76 -26.05
CA SER A 239 -8.65 9.10 -26.52
C SER A 239 -8.60 9.93 -27.80
N ASN A 240 -9.66 9.85 -28.60
CA ASN A 240 -9.89 10.73 -29.75
C ASN A 240 -10.75 11.96 -29.40
N ARG A 241 -11.21 12.06 -28.15
CA ARG A 241 -11.99 13.21 -27.68
C ARG A 241 -11.08 14.39 -27.43
N ARG A 242 -11.65 15.59 -27.43
CA ARG A 242 -10.90 16.81 -27.11
C ARG A 242 -10.40 16.74 -25.66
N VAL A 243 -9.11 17.04 -25.47
CA VAL A 243 -8.49 16.99 -24.12
C VAL A 243 -9.20 17.93 -23.15
N GLU A 244 -9.72 19.07 -23.65
CA GLU A 244 -10.47 20.02 -22.81
C GLU A 244 -11.76 19.41 -22.23
N GLU A 245 -12.43 18.50 -22.96
CA GLU A 245 -13.63 17.81 -22.48
C GLU A 245 -13.30 16.79 -21.40
N LEU A 246 -12.12 16.21 -21.45
CA LEU A 246 -11.64 15.23 -20.46
C LEU A 246 -10.97 15.90 -19.28
N ALA A 247 -10.09 16.89 -19.52
CA ALA A 247 -9.34 17.59 -18.47
C ALA A 247 -10.21 18.46 -17.55
N GLY A 248 -11.36 18.95 -18.05
CA GLY A 248 -12.37 19.66 -17.24
C GLY A 248 -13.25 18.74 -16.38
N ASN A 249 -13.14 17.42 -16.55
CA ASN A 249 -13.93 16.46 -15.77
C ASN A 249 -13.20 16.13 -14.46
N PRO A 250 -13.80 16.34 -13.28
CA PRO A 250 -13.23 15.93 -12.00
C PRO A 250 -12.84 14.44 -11.95
N GLU A 251 -13.48 13.61 -12.76
CA GLU A 251 -13.16 12.19 -12.91
C GLU A 251 -11.80 11.93 -13.57
N ALA A 252 -11.19 12.93 -14.21
CA ALA A 252 -9.86 12.80 -14.81
C ALA A 252 -8.71 13.09 -13.82
N ASN A 253 -8.99 13.59 -12.61
CA ASN A 253 -7.96 13.97 -11.64
C ASN A 253 -7.02 12.83 -11.22
N MET A 254 -7.44 11.57 -11.38
CA MET A 254 -6.62 10.39 -11.11
C MET A 254 -5.77 9.96 -12.30
N VAL A 255 -6.02 10.51 -13.50
CA VAL A 255 -5.26 10.20 -14.71
C VAL A 255 -4.03 11.08 -14.76
N ARG A 256 -2.86 10.47 -14.88
CA ARG A 256 -1.59 11.20 -14.92
C ARG A 256 -1.45 12.06 -16.17
N ARG A 257 -1.86 11.52 -17.32
CA ARG A 257 -1.87 12.23 -18.60
C ARG A 257 -2.90 11.60 -19.55
N VAL A 258 -3.51 12.46 -20.37
CA VAL A 258 -4.36 12.06 -21.50
C VAL A 258 -3.59 12.29 -22.79
N PHE A 259 -3.59 11.31 -23.67
CA PHE A 259 -2.95 11.33 -24.98
C PHE A 259 -4.00 11.28 -26.09
N TYR A 260 -3.73 11.91 -27.22
CA TYR A 260 -4.47 11.65 -28.44
C TYR A 260 -4.00 10.33 -29.08
N SER A 261 -4.91 9.61 -29.73
CA SER A 261 -4.60 8.33 -30.38
C SER A 261 -3.63 8.45 -31.57
N VAL A 262 -3.40 9.67 -32.07
CA VAL A 262 -2.44 9.99 -33.14
C VAL A 262 -1.09 10.46 -32.63
N GLU A 263 -0.90 10.60 -31.29
CA GLU A 263 0.40 10.95 -30.72
C GLU A 263 1.36 9.76 -30.87
N GLU A 264 2.66 10.05 -30.98
CA GLU A 264 3.67 9.01 -31.15
C GLU A 264 3.73 8.09 -29.92
N PRO A 265 3.73 6.75 -30.08
CA PRO A 265 3.84 5.79 -28.98
C PRO A 265 5.08 6.01 -28.11
N LEU A 266 6.15 6.63 -28.65
CA LEU A 266 7.35 6.98 -27.93
C LEU A 266 7.08 8.00 -26.81
N GLU A 267 6.20 9.00 -27.03
CA GLU A 267 5.87 9.97 -25.98
C GLU A 267 5.17 9.32 -24.80
N LEU A 268 4.27 8.38 -25.07
CA LEU A 268 3.59 7.61 -24.04
C LEU A 268 4.59 6.71 -23.26
N HIS A 269 5.50 6.04 -23.96
CA HIS A 269 6.57 5.26 -23.35
C HIS A 269 7.43 6.13 -22.41
N LEU A 270 7.84 7.32 -22.86
CA LEU A 270 8.63 8.25 -22.06
C LEU A 270 7.85 8.76 -20.84
N ALA A 271 6.57 9.08 -21.00
CA ALA A 271 5.71 9.51 -19.90
C ALA A 271 5.54 8.42 -18.83
N ILE A 272 5.45 7.14 -19.22
CA ILE A 272 5.42 6.01 -18.30
C ILE A 272 6.73 5.93 -17.51
N LEU A 273 7.89 6.00 -18.19
CA LEU A 273 9.19 5.96 -17.51
C LEU A 273 9.37 7.14 -16.56
N GLU A 274 8.91 8.34 -16.92
CA GLU A 274 8.92 9.53 -16.07
C GLU A 274 8.03 9.34 -14.83
N GLY A 275 6.84 8.74 -14.99
CA GLY A 275 5.95 8.41 -13.90
C GLY A 275 6.59 7.48 -12.88
N ILE A 276 7.20 6.41 -13.36
CA ILE A 276 7.93 5.47 -12.49
C ILE A 276 9.14 6.15 -11.84
N GLN A 277 9.88 6.98 -12.58
CA GLN A 277 11.03 7.73 -12.06
C GLN A 277 10.61 8.67 -10.92
N ASP A 278 9.47 9.36 -11.04
CA ASP A 278 8.96 10.22 -9.96
C ASP A 278 8.70 9.45 -8.68
N ARG A 279 8.12 8.24 -8.75
CA ARG A 279 7.92 7.37 -7.58
C ARG A 279 9.22 6.73 -7.07
N PHE A 280 10.15 6.43 -7.96
CA PHE A 280 11.45 5.83 -7.64
C PHE A 280 12.41 6.82 -6.97
N GLU A 281 12.31 8.12 -7.26
CA GLU A 281 13.16 9.14 -6.68
C GLU A 281 13.08 9.15 -5.15
N THR A 282 14.24 9.19 -4.50
CA THR A 282 14.40 9.38 -3.07
C THR A 282 15.15 10.69 -2.80
N PRO A 283 14.45 11.83 -2.70
CA PRO A 283 15.09 13.16 -2.71
C PRO A 283 16.19 13.30 -1.66
N PHE A 284 15.96 12.79 -0.46
CA PHE A 284 16.96 12.87 0.60
C PHE A 284 18.06 11.81 0.44
N PHE A 285 17.73 10.54 0.24
CA PHE A 285 18.72 9.47 0.11
C PHE A 285 19.62 9.66 -1.12
N ASP A 286 19.09 10.09 -2.25
CA ASP A 286 19.88 10.35 -3.46
C ASP A 286 20.88 11.49 -3.24
N ASN A 287 20.49 12.53 -2.50
CA ASN A 287 21.41 13.62 -2.14
C ASN A 287 22.43 13.21 -1.10
N LEU A 288 22.05 12.37 -0.12
CA LEU A 288 22.98 11.82 0.86
C LEU A 288 24.07 10.96 0.18
N LYS A 289 23.70 10.14 -0.82
CA LYS A 289 24.67 9.39 -1.65
C LYS A 289 25.65 10.34 -2.37
N LYS A 290 25.11 11.37 -3.03
CA LYS A 290 25.94 12.39 -3.72
C LYS A 290 26.87 13.09 -2.75
N TYR A 291 26.37 13.48 -1.57
CA TYR A 291 27.18 14.07 -0.51
C TYR A 291 28.31 13.13 -0.05
N ALA A 292 28.01 11.87 0.21
CA ALA A 292 29.00 10.88 0.64
C ALA A 292 30.11 10.64 -0.39
N GLN A 293 29.80 10.74 -1.68
CA GLN A 293 30.74 10.53 -2.78
C GLN A 293 31.64 11.76 -3.11
N ARG A 294 31.26 12.97 -2.65
CA ARG A 294 32.03 14.19 -2.92
C ARG A 294 33.34 14.20 -2.13
N PRO A 295 34.46 14.66 -2.71
CA PRO A 295 35.71 14.90 -1.99
C PRO A 295 35.59 16.16 -1.15
N ILE A 296 35.02 16.06 0.05
CA ILE A 296 34.79 17.17 0.96
C ILE A 296 35.90 17.24 2.00
N GLY A 297 36.54 18.41 2.12
CA GLY A 297 37.40 18.74 3.25
C GLY A 297 36.57 19.02 4.51
N THR A 298 36.87 18.37 5.62
CA THR A 298 36.15 18.55 6.88
C THR A 298 36.93 19.47 7.79
N PHE A 299 36.41 20.67 8.05
CA PHE A 299 36.94 21.67 8.96
C PHE A 299 36.02 21.95 10.17
N HIS A 300 35.02 21.09 10.36
CA HIS A 300 34.13 21.15 11.53
C HIS A 300 34.72 20.40 12.74
N ALA A 301 34.18 20.68 13.94
CA ALA A 301 34.67 20.15 15.20
C ALA A 301 34.37 18.67 15.45
N LEU A 302 33.62 17.97 14.56
CA LEU A 302 33.21 16.58 14.78
C LEU A 302 34.39 15.62 14.52
N PRO A 303 34.90 14.88 15.55
CA PRO A 303 36.10 14.07 15.41
C PRO A 303 35.94 12.84 14.50
N ILE A 304 34.71 12.40 14.24
CA ILE A 304 34.44 11.30 13.31
C ILE A 304 34.94 11.61 11.89
N ALA A 305 34.91 12.89 11.48
CA ALA A 305 35.54 13.43 10.27
C ALA A 305 35.37 12.52 9.03
N ARG A 306 34.11 12.13 8.71
CA ARG A 306 33.77 11.22 7.60
C ARG A 306 34.52 9.87 7.67
N GLY A 307 34.74 9.38 8.88
CA GLY A 307 35.38 8.09 9.14
C GLY A 307 36.90 8.15 9.27
N LYS A 308 37.54 9.32 9.09
CA LYS A 308 39.03 9.40 9.22
C LYS A 308 39.53 8.94 10.60
N SER A 309 38.85 9.29 11.69
CA SER A 309 39.21 8.83 13.02
C SER A 309 39.03 7.32 13.21
N ILE A 310 38.08 6.71 12.52
CA ILE A 310 37.81 5.28 12.59
C ILE A 310 38.86 4.48 11.82
N PHE A 311 39.08 4.81 10.55
CA PHE A 311 39.99 4.05 9.67
C PHE A 311 41.47 4.27 9.94
N ARG A 312 41.86 5.31 10.68
CA ARG A 312 43.23 5.59 11.10
C ARG A 312 43.57 5.01 12.47
N SER A 313 42.56 4.59 13.23
CA SER A 313 42.77 4.04 14.58
C SER A 313 43.07 2.54 14.52
N ASP A 314 44.06 2.12 15.27
CA ASP A 314 44.31 0.68 15.46
C ASP A 314 43.35 0.05 16.48
N TRP A 315 42.61 0.87 17.24
CA TRP A 315 41.78 0.42 18.36
C TRP A 315 40.28 0.25 18.00
N ILE A 316 39.79 0.94 16.97
CA ILE A 316 38.37 0.96 16.59
C ILE A 316 38.16 0.76 15.08
N ARG A 317 39.18 0.28 14.38
CA ARG A 317 39.14 0.05 12.93
C ARG A 317 38.15 -1.03 12.56
N ASP A 318 37.98 -2.02 13.43
CA ASP A 318 36.98 -3.10 13.29
C ASP A 318 35.56 -2.58 13.12
N MET A 319 35.19 -1.48 13.77
CA MET A 319 33.92 -0.81 13.57
C MET A 319 33.76 -0.32 12.10
N GLY A 320 34.83 0.23 11.53
CA GLY A 320 34.87 0.67 10.14
C GLY A 320 34.74 -0.49 9.15
N GLU A 321 35.42 -1.59 9.43
CA GLU A 321 35.39 -2.81 8.62
C GLU A 321 34.02 -3.48 8.67
N PHE A 322 33.36 -3.50 9.83
CA PHE A 322 32.04 -4.07 10.02
C PHE A 322 30.93 -3.29 9.28
N TYR A 323 30.87 -1.97 9.47
CA TYR A 323 29.81 -1.14 8.89
C TYR A 323 30.10 -0.66 7.46
N GLY A 324 31.35 -0.69 7.05
CA GLY A 324 31.80 -0.20 5.75
C GLY A 324 31.94 1.33 5.67
N PRO A 325 32.68 1.83 4.68
CA PRO A 325 33.02 3.25 4.59
C PRO A 325 31.82 4.18 4.35
N ASN A 326 30.78 3.71 3.65
CA ASN A 326 29.63 4.55 3.27
C ASN A 326 28.85 5.05 4.48
N LEU A 327 28.77 4.27 5.57
CA LEU A 327 28.14 4.71 6.80
C LEU A 327 28.81 6.00 7.32
N PHE A 328 30.13 6.00 7.39
CA PHE A 328 30.90 7.12 7.93
C PHE A 328 31.05 8.29 6.97
N LEU A 329 31.08 8.03 5.65
CA LEU A 329 31.06 9.09 4.64
C LEU A 329 29.73 9.87 4.61
N ALA A 330 28.64 9.20 4.98
CA ALA A 330 27.32 9.80 5.11
C ALA A 330 27.08 10.44 6.48
N GLU A 331 27.97 10.22 7.45
CA GLU A 331 27.85 10.80 8.80
C GLU A 331 28.17 12.29 8.78
N SER A 332 27.16 13.12 9.07
CA SER A 332 27.26 14.58 9.02
C SER A 332 26.16 15.23 9.83
N SER A 333 26.46 16.36 10.45
CA SER A 333 25.47 17.30 11.00
C SER A 333 25.18 18.48 10.04
N ALA A 334 25.73 18.45 8.82
CA ALA A 334 25.52 19.52 7.86
C ALA A 334 24.08 19.57 7.35
N THR A 335 23.55 20.76 7.19
CA THR A 335 22.25 21.05 6.54
C THR A 335 22.43 21.67 5.16
N THR A 336 23.66 21.84 4.73
CA THR A 336 24.07 22.41 3.44
C THR A 336 24.68 21.36 2.52
N GLY A 337 25.09 21.74 1.32
CA GLY A 337 25.76 20.82 0.39
C GLY A 337 24.83 19.78 -0.26
N GLY A 338 23.52 20.03 -0.26
CA GLY A 338 22.49 19.14 -0.79
C GLY A 338 21.78 18.32 0.28
N LEU A 339 22.11 18.53 1.56
CA LEU A 339 21.38 18.05 2.72
C LEU A 339 20.37 19.12 3.19
N ASP A 340 19.56 18.78 4.19
CA ASP A 340 18.45 19.61 4.67
C ASP A 340 18.35 19.52 6.20
N SER A 341 17.61 20.44 6.83
CA SER A 341 17.32 20.38 8.27
C SER A 341 16.09 19.55 8.54
N LEU A 342 16.17 18.60 9.49
CA LEU A 342 15.00 17.84 9.94
C LEU A 342 14.01 18.71 10.73
N LEU A 343 14.53 19.71 11.45
CA LEU A 343 13.72 20.59 12.30
C LEU A 343 12.93 21.60 11.49
N GLU A 344 13.53 22.13 10.42
CA GLU A 344 12.94 23.10 9.51
C GLU A 344 13.22 22.68 8.05
N PRO A 345 12.53 21.65 7.56
CA PRO A 345 12.80 21.13 6.23
C PRO A 345 12.32 22.11 5.16
N THR A 346 13.23 22.54 4.30
CA THR A 346 12.96 23.45 3.17
C THR A 346 13.42 22.87 1.83
N GLY A 347 14.21 21.81 1.86
CA GLY A 347 14.85 21.20 0.70
C GLY A 347 14.46 19.73 0.49
N ASN A 348 15.46 18.86 0.55
CA ASN A 348 15.30 17.45 0.19
C ASN A 348 14.49 16.64 1.19
N ILE A 349 14.55 16.97 2.49
CA ILE A 349 13.69 16.33 3.50
C ILE A 349 12.25 16.74 3.28
N LYS A 350 11.99 18.03 3.01
CA LYS A 350 10.64 18.51 2.68
C LYS A 350 10.05 17.76 1.49
N ARG A 351 10.81 17.65 0.39
CA ARG A 351 10.37 16.90 -0.79
C ARG A 351 10.12 15.42 -0.50
N ALA A 352 10.95 14.78 0.33
CA ALA A 352 10.75 13.40 0.75
C ALA A 352 9.48 13.25 1.61
N GLN A 353 9.19 14.19 2.50
CA GLN A 353 7.97 14.25 3.30
C GLN A 353 6.72 14.47 2.42
N GLU A 354 6.78 15.34 1.42
CA GLU A 354 5.70 15.58 0.45
C GLU A 354 5.39 14.32 -0.37
N LYS A 355 6.43 13.58 -0.82
CA LYS A 355 6.25 12.29 -1.48
C LYS A 355 5.62 11.25 -0.54
N ALA A 356 6.02 11.23 0.72
CA ALA A 356 5.41 10.34 1.71
C ALA A 356 3.95 10.71 2.00
N ALA A 357 3.62 12.00 2.08
CA ALA A 357 2.23 12.47 2.23
C ALA A 357 1.35 11.96 1.10
N ARG A 358 1.79 12.12 -0.15
CA ARG A 358 1.09 11.59 -1.33
C ARG A 358 0.90 10.06 -1.26
N ALA A 359 1.95 9.31 -0.97
CA ALA A 359 1.89 7.84 -0.93
C ALA A 359 0.94 7.31 0.14
N PHE A 360 0.89 7.96 1.30
CA PHE A 360 0.04 7.55 2.42
C PHE A 360 -1.35 8.23 2.42
N GLY A 361 -1.57 9.24 1.58
CA GLY A 361 -2.86 9.97 1.49
C GLY A 361 -3.06 10.97 2.61
N ALA A 362 -1.98 11.56 3.12
CA ALA A 362 -1.98 12.64 4.09
C ALA A 362 -1.75 14.01 3.41
N ASP A 363 -2.03 15.10 4.11
CA ASP A 363 -1.72 16.45 3.65
C ASP A 363 -0.28 16.84 4.05
N HIS A 364 0.16 16.43 5.26
CA HIS A 364 1.51 16.66 5.76
C HIS A 364 2.08 15.39 6.39
N VAL A 365 3.41 15.27 6.32
CA VAL A 365 4.17 14.20 6.99
C VAL A 365 5.38 14.79 7.68
N PHE A 366 5.63 14.34 8.90
CA PHE A 366 6.86 14.64 9.63
C PHE A 366 7.69 13.37 9.77
N PHE A 367 8.95 13.42 9.34
CA PHE A 367 9.91 12.35 9.61
C PHE A 367 10.43 12.48 11.04
N VAL A 368 10.44 11.36 11.76
CA VAL A 368 10.86 11.31 13.16
C VAL A 368 11.91 10.22 13.34
N THR A 369 13.06 10.58 13.91
CA THR A 369 14.21 9.68 14.07
C THR A 369 14.30 9.05 15.46
N ASN A 370 13.36 9.34 16.35
CA ASN A 370 13.35 8.88 17.74
C ASN A 370 12.17 7.94 18.05
N GLY A 371 11.63 7.28 17.03
CA GLY A 371 10.53 6.30 17.13
C GLY A 371 9.16 6.93 17.31
N THR A 372 8.12 6.11 17.15
CA THR A 372 6.72 6.52 17.31
C THR A 372 6.41 7.02 18.72
N SER A 373 7.16 6.58 19.73
CA SER A 373 7.06 7.17 21.08
C SER A 373 7.27 8.69 21.07
N THR A 374 8.12 9.18 20.19
CA THR A 374 8.34 10.60 20.00
C THR A 374 7.24 11.23 19.13
N SER A 375 6.82 10.57 18.06
CA SER A 375 5.72 11.04 17.21
C SER A 375 4.44 11.24 18.02
N ASN A 376 4.09 10.30 18.91
CA ASN A 376 2.94 10.39 19.80
C ASN A 376 3.04 11.59 20.76
N LYS A 377 4.22 11.78 21.37
CA LYS A 377 4.44 12.93 22.28
C LYS A 377 4.36 14.26 21.52
N MET A 378 4.93 14.34 20.33
CA MET A 378 4.84 15.53 19.48
C MET A 378 3.39 15.88 19.15
N ALA A 379 2.58 14.90 18.73
CA ALA A 379 1.18 15.11 18.39
C ALA A 379 0.37 15.59 19.62
N VAL A 380 0.50 14.91 20.74
CA VAL A 380 -0.22 15.27 21.97
C VAL A 380 0.21 16.65 22.46
N GLN A 381 1.51 16.94 22.52
CA GLN A 381 2.01 18.24 23.02
C GLN A 381 1.57 19.40 22.10
N ALA A 382 1.53 19.19 20.79
CA ALA A 382 1.10 20.23 19.85
C ALA A 382 -0.40 20.54 19.90
N LEU A 383 -1.23 19.56 20.28
CA LEU A 383 -2.68 19.62 20.13
C LEU A 383 -3.44 19.80 21.44
N ILE A 384 -2.83 19.48 22.57
CA ILE A 384 -3.47 19.45 23.90
C ILE A 384 -2.92 20.57 24.77
N ALA A 385 -3.82 21.26 25.45
CA ALA A 385 -3.52 22.29 26.43
C ALA A 385 -3.92 21.85 27.85
N PRO A 386 -3.40 22.50 28.89
CA PRO A 386 -3.82 22.23 30.28
C PRO A 386 -5.34 22.34 30.45
N GLY A 387 -5.92 21.27 30.97
CA GLY A 387 -7.37 21.18 31.18
C GLY A 387 -8.15 20.52 30.05
N ASP A 388 -7.59 20.29 28.88
CA ASP A 388 -8.21 19.49 27.81
C ASP A 388 -8.33 18.02 28.24
N ILE A 389 -9.42 17.38 27.85
CA ILE A 389 -9.67 15.96 28.13
C ILE A 389 -9.32 15.13 26.90
N VAL A 390 -8.50 14.10 27.11
CA VAL A 390 -8.14 13.09 26.10
C VAL A 390 -8.84 11.78 26.46
N ILE A 391 -9.75 11.33 25.61
CA ILE A 391 -10.37 10.00 25.71
C ILE A 391 -9.37 9.01 25.13
N VAL A 392 -8.83 8.14 25.96
CA VAL A 392 -7.67 7.29 25.60
C VAL A 392 -7.87 5.85 26.03
N ASP A 393 -7.49 4.92 25.16
CA ASP A 393 -7.43 3.49 25.51
C ASP A 393 -6.44 3.27 26.66
N ARG A 394 -6.89 2.62 27.72
CA ARG A 394 -6.04 2.30 28.86
C ARG A 394 -4.84 1.42 28.52
N ASN A 395 -4.94 0.60 27.48
CA ASN A 395 -3.87 -0.27 26.99
C ASN A 395 -2.97 0.40 25.95
N CYS A 396 -3.06 1.71 25.77
CA CYS A 396 -2.21 2.45 24.84
C CYS A 396 -0.73 2.38 25.23
N HIS A 397 0.15 2.64 24.28
CA HIS A 397 1.59 2.72 24.54
C HIS A 397 1.92 3.85 25.53
N LYS A 398 2.90 3.64 26.42
CA LYS A 398 3.32 4.60 27.47
C LYS A 398 3.59 6.02 26.96
N SER A 399 3.97 6.19 25.69
CA SER A 399 4.24 7.51 25.11
C SER A 399 3.02 8.44 25.11
N HIS A 400 1.80 7.90 25.03
CA HIS A 400 0.57 8.70 25.12
C HIS A 400 0.39 9.30 26.49
N HIS A 401 0.61 8.51 27.56
CA HIS A 401 0.56 9.03 28.94
C HIS A 401 1.60 10.12 29.17
N TYR A 402 2.84 9.90 28.72
CA TYR A 402 3.88 10.94 28.85
C TYR A 402 3.59 12.17 27.99
N GLY A 403 2.97 12.00 26.81
CA GLY A 403 2.53 13.13 25.99
C GLY A 403 1.49 13.99 26.74
N MET A 404 0.51 13.36 27.38
CA MET A 404 -0.49 14.07 28.19
C MET A 404 0.11 14.77 29.42
N VAL A 405 1.06 14.14 30.08
CA VAL A 405 1.81 14.78 31.20
C VAL A 405 2.52 16.04 30.72
N LEU A 406 3.19 15.97 29.55
CA LEU A 406 3.91 17.12 28.99
C LEU A 406 2.96 18.23 28.50
N GLY A 407 1.83 17.87 27.92
CA GLY A 407 0.80 18.83 27.44
C GLY A 407 -0.15 19.33 28.53
N GLY A 408 -0.12 18.78 29.74
CA GLY A 408 -1.05 19.10 30.82
C GLY A 408 -2.48 18.59 30.57
N GLY A 409 -2.65 17.63 29.67
CA GLY A 409 -3.95 17.03 29.34
C GLY A 409 -4.46 16.09 30.45
N GLN A 410 -5.79 15.98 30.56
CA GLN A 410 -6.46 15.09 31.51
C GLN A 410 -6.90 13.81 30.79
N PRO A 411 -6.35 12.62 31.11
CA PRO A 411 -6.81 11.37 30.53
C PRO A 411 -8.19 10.98 31.05
N LEU A 412 -9.09 10.64 30.14
CA LEU A 412 -10.31 9.89 30.41
C LEU A 412 -10.11 8.49 29.84
N TYR A 413 -9.75 7.54 30.70
CA TYR A 413 -9.48 6.17 30.25
C TYR A 413 -10.75 5.44 29.87
N VAL A 414 -10.71 4.80 28.70
CA VAL A 414 -11.72 3.85 28.23
C VAL A 414 -11.15 2.46 28.19
N GLU A 415 -11.97 1.48 28.55
CA GLU A 415 -11.53 0.10 28.74
C GLU A 415 -11.80 -0.74 27.49
N ALA A 416 -10.78 -1.47 27.05
CA ALA A 416 -10.95 -2.56 26.08
C ALA A 416 -11.71 -3.74 26.71
N PHE A 417 -12.49 -4.48 25.93
CA PHE A 417 -13.16 -5.67 26.43
C PHE A 417 -12.15 -6.78 26.78
N PRO A 418 -12.31 -7.48 27.90
CA PRO A 418 -11.42 -8.55 28.30
C PRO A 418 -11.70 -9.83 27.49
N MET A 419 -10.63 -10.51 27.08
CA MET A 419 -10.66 -11.83 26.46
C MET A 419 -10.04 -12.83 27.45
N THR A 420 -10.76 -13.09 28.52
CA THR A 420 -10.26 -13.87 29.69
C THR A 420 -9.81 -15.27 29.33
N GLU A 421 -10.49 -15.94 28.37
CA GLU A 421 -10.13 -17.27 27.87
C GLU A 421 -8.68 -17.32 27.31
N TYR A 422 -8.20 -16.19 26.76
CA TYR A 422 -6.90 -16.09 26.10
C TYR A 422 -5.88 -15.24 26.87
N SER A 423 -6.24 -14.75 28.06
CA SER A 423 -5.43 -13.80 28.84
C SER A 423 -5.01 -12.56 28.03
N MET A 424 -5.93 -12.04 27.23
CA MET A 424 -5.73 -10.92 26.31
C MET A 424 -6.77 -9.84 26.55
N TYR A 425 -6.50 -8.65 25.99
CA TYR A 425 -7.48 -7.58 25.84
C TYR A 425 -7.87 -7.45 24.36
N GLY A 426 -9.13 -7.11 24.13
CA GLY A 426 -9.63 -6.75 22.80
C GLY A 426 -9.32 -5.31 22.44
N ALA A 427 -10.27 -4.67 21.81
CA ALA A 427 -10.25 -3.24 21.53
C ALA A 427 -11.33 -2.51 22.34
N VAL A 428 -11.29 -1.18 22.38
CA VAL A 428 -12.30 -0.37 23.05
C VAL A 428 -13.59 -0.36 22.21
N PRO A 429 -14.73 -0.83 22.75
CA PRO A 429 -15.98 -0.76 22.01
C PRO A 429 -16.36 0.69 21.69
N LEU A 430 -16.82 0.96 20.46
CA LEU A 430 -17.29 2.29 20.07
C LEU A 430 -18.38 2.83 21.02
N ARG A 431 -19.27 1.93 21.50
CA ARG A 431 -20.27 2.28 22.51
C ARG A 431 -19.66 2.91 23.77
N THR A 432 -18.51 2.41 24.23
CA THR A 432 -17.79 2.94 25.40
C THR A 432 -17.26 4.35 25.14
N ILE A 433 -16.73 4.61 23.93
CA ILE A 433 -16.25 5.94 23.55
C ILE A 433 -17.42 6.94 23.46
N LYS A 434 -18.52 6.54 22.82
CA LYS A 434 -19.74 7.35 22.75
C LYS A 434 -20.31 7.66 24.13
N GLN A 435 -20.33 6.66 25.03
CA GLN A 435 -20.80 6.86 26.42
C GLN A 435 -19.93 7.88 27.16
N ALA A 436 -18.60 7.82 26.99
CA ALA A 436 -17.70 8.81 27.58
C ALA A 436 -18.01 10.24 27.10
N LEU A 437 -18.27 10.42 25.80
CA LEU A 437 -18.67 11.72 25.25
C LEU A 437 -20.02 12.19 25.76
N LEU A 438 -21.03 11.32 25.88
CA LEU A 438 -22.36 11.63 26.39
C LEU A 438 -22.32 11.98 27.88
N ASN A 439 -21.53 11.28 28.68
CA ASN A 439 -21.30 11.60 30.08
C ASN A 439 -20.70 13.01 30.25
N LEU A 440 -19.67 13.33 29.46
CA LEU A 440 -19.08 14.68 29.43
C LEU A 440 -20.09 15.75 29.00
N LYS A 441 -21.00 15.40 28.08
CA LYS A 441 -22.09 16.29 27.67
C LYS A 441 -23.06 16.54 28.83
N ALA A 442 -23.49 15.51 29.54
CA ALA A 442 -24.39 15.62 30.70
C ALA A 442 -23.74 16.41 31.84
N GLU A 443 -22.44 16.32 32.03
CA GLU A 443 -21.66 17.08 33.02
C GLU A 443 -21.36 18.52 32.58
N GLY A 444 -21.76 18.96 31.38
CA GLY A 444 -21.44 20.28 30.84
C GLY A 444 -19.95 20.46 30.48
N ARG A 445 -19.20 19.38 30.33
CA ARG A 445 -17.76 19.36 30.11
C ARG A 445 -17.36 18.91 28.69
N LEU A 446 -18.33 18.72 27.79
CA LEU A 446 -18.05 18.23 26.41
C LEU A 446 -17.10 19.17 25.65
N ASN A 447 -17.13 20.48 25.92
CA ASN A 447 -16.23 21.45 25.31
C ASN A 447 -14.76 21.19 25.61
N ARG A 448 -14.43 20.51 26.73
CA ARG A 448 -13.08 20.12 27.13
C ARG A 448 -12.62 18.82 26.48
N ALA A 449 -13.53 18.00 25.96
CA ALA A 449 -13.16 16.80 25.21
C ALA A 449 -12.44 17.22 23.93
N LYS A 450 -11.14 17.07 23.87
CA LYS A 450 -10.32 17.57 22.77
C LYS A 450 -9.92 16.49 21.79
N MET A 451 -9.58 15.31 22.29
CA MET A 451 -8.99 14.25 21.48
C MET A 451 -9.53 12.88 21.86
N VAL A 452 -9.67 12.01 20.87
CA VAL A 452 -9.75 10.55 21.00
C VAL A 452 -8.44 9.95 20.53
N ASP A 453 -7.79 9.18 21.39
CA ASP A 453 -6.47 8.59 21.17
C ASP A 453 -6.54 7.07 21.29
N LEU A 454 -6.41 6.36 20.17
CA LEU A 454 -6.59 4.90 20.06
C LEU A 454 -5.44 4.24 19.30
N THR A 455 -5.12 2.99 19.67
CA THR A 455 -4.12 2.16 18.99
C THR A 455 -4.76 1.28 17.93
N ASN A 456 -4.42 1.48 16.67
CA ASN A 456 -4.93 0.73 15.51
C ASN A 456 -3.75 0.21 14.63
N CYS A 457 -3.45 -1.08 14.48
CA CYS A 457 -4.10 -2.19 15.21
C CYS A 457 -3.53 -2.31 16.63
N THR A 458 -4.31 -2.92 17.53
CA THR A 458 -3.86 -3.20 18.89
C THR A 458 -2.71 -4.21 18.88
N PHE A 459 -2.00 -4.36 20.01
CA PHE A 459 -0.90 -5.32 20.13
C PHE A 459 -1.37 -6.76 19.82
N ASP A 460 -2.59 -7.10 20.19
CA ASP A 460 -3.18 -8.43 19.98
C ASP A 460 -3.86 -8.60 18.61
N GLY A 461 -3.77 -7.60 17.73
CA GLY A 461 -4.18 -7.70 16.33
C GLY A 461 -5.61 -7.25 16.02
N HIS A 462 -6.27 -6.54 16.92
CA HIS A 462 -7.59 -5.95 16.64
C HIS A 462 -7.46 -4.70 15.78
N ILE A 463 -8.33 -4.60 14.77
CA ILE A 463 -8.38 -3.49 13.81
C ILE A 463 -9.74 -2.79 13.94
N TYR A 464 -9.73 -1.48 14.18
CA TYR A 464 -10.94 -0.68 14.26
C TYR A 464 -11.60 -0.45 12.89
N ASN A 465 -12.90 -0.25 12.89
CA ASN A 465 -13.57 0.47 11.81
C ASN A 465 -13.36 1.98 12.02
N THR A 466 -12.16 2.46 11.67
CA THR A 466 -11.74 3.85 11.91
C THR A 466 -12.71 4.87 11.38
N ARG A 467 -13.27 4.65 10.18
CA ARG A 467 -14.29 5.52 9.58
C ARG A 467 -15.51 5.63 10.50
N ARG A 468 -16.07 4.50 10.94
CA ARG A 468 -17.27 4.47 11.77
C ARG A 468 -17.01 5.12 13.14
N VAL A 469 -15.86 4.83 13.75
CA VAL A 469 -15.48 5.47 15.04
C VAL A 469 -15.44 6.97 14.89
N MET A 470 -14.79 7.50 13.86
CA MET A 470 -14.70 8.93 13.62
C MET A 470 -16.07 9.56 13.32
N GLU A 471 -16.87 8.97 12.41
CA GLU A 471 -18.18 9.49 12.03
C GLU A 471 -19.11 9.60 13.27
N GLU A 472 -19.23 8.54 14.08
CA GLU A 472 -20.16 8.53 15.22
C GLU A 472 -19.69 9.41 16.37
N CYS A 473 -18.37 9.55 16.59
CA CYS A 473 -17.85 10.51 17.57
C CYS A 473 -18.06 11.97 17.12
N LEU A 474 -17.84 12.27 15.83
CA LEU A 474 -18.07 13.59 15.24
C LEU A 474 -19.54 13.98 15.22
N ALA A 475 -20.46 13.02 15.20
CA ALA A 475 -21.90 13.28 15.38
C ALA A 475 -22.24 13.83 16.77
N ILE A 476 -21.46 13.48 17.81
CA ILE A 476 -21.63 13.98 19.18
C ILE A 476 -20.83 15.27 19.39
N LYS A 477 -19.59 15.32 18.88
CA LYS A 477 -18.69 16.48 19.00
C LYS A 477 -17.97 16.73 17.66
N PRO A 478 -18.44 17.67 16.84
CA PRO A 478 -18.01 17.87 15.44
C PRO A 478 -16.57 18.34 15.25
N ASP A 479 -15.91 18.87 16.26
CA ASP A 479 -14.53 19.42 16.23
C ASP A 479 -13.52 18.55 16.99
N LEU A 480 -13.86 17.27 17.21
CA LEU A 480 -13.00 16.33 17.92
C LEU A 480 -11.77 15.97 17.09
N ILE A 481 -10.61 15.95 17.73
CA ILE A 481 -9.35 15.50 17.13
C ILE A 481 -9.20 14.00 17.32
N PHE A 482 -8.68 13.31 16.32
CA PHE A 482 -8.33 11.89 16.41
C PHE A 482 -6.83 11.69 16.27
N LEU A 483 -6.23 10.99 17.23
CA LEU A 483 -4.89 10.46 17.14
C LEU A 483 -4.97 8.93 17.06
N TRP A 484 -4.46 8.38 15.95
CA TRP A 484 -4.41 6.95 15.73
C TRP A 484 -2.95 6.47 15.79
N ASP A 485 -2.62 5.71 16.82
CA ASP A 485 -1.33 5.02 16.89
C ASP A 485 -1.37 3.77 16.00
N GLU A 486 -0.86 3.90 14.79
CA GLU A 486 -0.74 2.82 13.80
C GLU A 486 0.71 2.28 13.71
N ALA A 487 1.40 2.23 14.85
CA ALA A 487 2.80 1.79 14.90
C ALA A 487 3.04 0.41 14.27
N TRP A 488 2.06 -0.48 14.31
CA TRP A 488 2.11 -1.83 13.72
C TRP A 488 1.39 -1.93 12.37
N PHE A 489 0.71 -0.89 11.91
CA PHE A 489 -0.30 -0.98 10.85
C PHE A 489 0.04 -0.15 9.60
N GLY A 490 1.21 0.49 9.53
CA GLY A 490 1.60 1.36 8.40
C GLY A 490 1.54 0.69 7.02
N PHE A 491 1.81 -0.62 6.93
CA PHE A 491 1.73 -1.39 5.69
C PHE A 491 0.30 -1.49 5.12
N ALA A 492 -0.71 -1.36 5.98
CA ALA A 492 -2.13 -1.54 5.62
C ALA A 492 -2.60 -0.56 4.55
N ARG A 493 -1.98 0.61 4.44
CA ARG A 493 -2.24 1.60 3.39
C ARG A 493 -2.18 0.99 1.99
N PHE A 494 -1.30 0.03 1.77
CA PHE A 494 -1.02 -0.55 0.45
C PHE A 494 -1.85 -1.80 0.14
N SER A 495 -2.85 -2.11 0.95
CA SER A 495 -3.84 -3.15 0.70
C SER A 495 -5.23 -2.54 0.50
N PRO A 496 -5.97 -2.88 -0.57
CA PRO A 496 -7.32 -2.38 -0.80
C PRO A 496 -8.32 -2.79 0.30
N PHE A 497 -8.05 -3.90 1.02
CA PHE A 497 -8.88 -4.38 2.12
C PHE A 497 -8.59 -3.70 3.45
N LEU A 498 -7.31 -3.40 3.70
CA LEU A 498 -6.88 -2.84 4.98
C LEU A 498 -6.86 -1.29 4.95
N ARG A 499 -6.66 -0.70 3.78
CA ARG A 499 -6.63 0.77 3.61
C ARG A 499 -7.84 1.50 4.19
N PRO A 500 -9.10 1.03 4.00
CA PRO A 500 -10.26 1.67 4.62
C PRO A 500 -10.28 1.61 6.15
N ARG A 501 -9.39 0.79 6.73
CA ARG A 501 -9.22 0.66 8.19
C ARG A 501 -8.08 1.50 8.74
N THR A 502 -7.24 2.10 7.89
CA THR A 502 -6.22 3.05 8.32
C THR A 502 -6.83 4.43 8.56
N ALA A 503 -6.25 5.21 9.44
CA ALA A 503 -6.74 6.55 9.75
C ALA A 503 -6.76 7.45 8.50
N MET A 504 -5.66 7.52 7.75
CA MET A 504 -5.58 8.34 6.53
C MET A 504 -6.53 7.84 5.43
N GLY A 505 -6.69 6.51 5.27
CA GLY A 505 -7.63 5.93 4.31
C GLY A 505 -9.08 6.27 4.64
N ALA A 506 -9.49 6.04 5.89
CA ALA A 506 -10.82 6.38 6.38
C ALA A 506 -11.12 7.88 6.31
N THR A 507 -10.13 8.73 6.62
CA THR A 507 -10.28 10.18 6.53
C THR A 507 -10.56 10.63 5.10
N GLY A 508 -9.86 10.07 4.10
CA GLY A 508 -10.14 10.38 2.70
C GLY A 508 -11.55 9.97 2.26
N GLU A 509 -12.06 8.84 2.77
CA GLU A 509 -13.44 8.42 2.51
C GLU A 509 -14.48 9.34 3.17
N ILE A 510 -14.24 9.75 4.42
CA ILE A 510 -15.11 10.70 5.13
C ILE A 510 -15.10 12.05 4.40
N GLU A 511 -13.93 12.54 4.02
CA GLU A 511 -13.81 13.82 3.30
C GLU A 511 -14.59 13.81 1.98
N ALA A 512 -14.49 12.73 1.21
CA ALA A 512 -15.26 12.55 -0.02
C ALA A 512 -16.76 12.53 0.26
N TRP A 513 -17.18 11.80 1.30
CA TRP A 513 -18.59 11.73 1.70
C TRP A 513 -19.14 13.07 2.18
N LEU A 514 -18.38 13.84 2.97
CA LEU A 514 -18.80 15.17 3.44
C LEU A 514 -19.02 16.16 2.29
N LYS A 515 -18.32 16.00 1.17
CA LYS A 515 -18.46 16.82 -0.04
C LYS A 515 -19.65 16.41 -0.91
N ASP A 516 -20.20 15.20 -0.70
CA ASP A 516 -21.36 14.71 -1.44
C ASP A 516 -22.66 15.33 -0.88
N PRO A 517 -23.50 16.00 -1.70
CA PRO A 517 -24.79 16.53 -1.25
C PRO A 517 -25.71 15.49 -0.58
N ALA A 518 -25.59 14.21 -0.95
CA ALA A 518 -26.34 13.11 -0.35
C ALA A 518 -26.06 12.98 1.17
N SER A 519 -24.90 13.44 1.65
CA SER A 519 -24.55 13.42 3.07
C SER A 519 -25.46 14.29 3.92
N VAL A 520 -25.83 15.47 3.41
CA VAL A 520 -26.78 16.40 4.07
C VAL A 520 -28.16 15.76 4.18
N THR A 521 -28.65 15.19 3.08
CA THR A 521 -29.95 14.50 3.04
C THR A 521 -29.99 13.33 4.03
N ALA A 522 -28.91 12.53 4.08
CA ALA A 522 -28.80 11.39 5.00
C ALA A 522 -28.80 11.85 6.48
N TYR A 523 -28.08 12.92 6.78
CA TYR A 523 -28.07 13.52 8.12
C TYR A 523 -29.45 14.02 8.53
N GLU A 524 -30.11 14.84 7.69
CA GLU A 524 -31.43 15.43 7.97
C GLU A 524 -32.51 14.36 8.18
N LYS A 525 -32.47 13.31 7.35
CA LYS A 525 -33.34 12.14 7.52
C LYS A 525 -33.12 11.49 8.88
N GLN A 526 -31.86 11.24 9.26
CA GLN A 526 -31.56 10.62 10.57
C GLN A 526 -32.01 11.51 11.72
N GLN A 527 -31.86 12.83 11.62
CA GLN A 527 -32.34 13.74 12.68
C GLN A 527 -33.86 13.68 12.83
N ALA A 528 -34.60 13.61 11.71
CA ALA A 528 -36.05 13.44 11.74
C ALA A 528 -36.46 12.09 12.38
N ASP A 529 -35.73 11.01 12.08
CA ASP A 529 -35.98 9.68 12.66
C ASP A 529 -35.67 9.62 14.18
N LEU A 530 -34.62 10.34 14.62
CA LEU A 530 -34.22 10.39 16.03
C LEU A 530 -35.12 11.29 16.91
N GLY A 531 -35.76 12.31 16.31
CA GLY A 531 -36.53 13.32 17.02
C GLY A 531 -35.69 14.34 17.80
N ASP A 532 -36.35 15.28 18.48
CA ASP A 532 -35.68 16.45 19.08
C ASP A 532 -34.79 16.12 20.29
N ASN A 533 -35.13 15.08 21.07
CA ASN A 533 -34.41 14.71 22.29
C ASN A 533 -34.22 13.19 22.41
N PRO A 534 -33.37 12.60 21.60
CA PRO A 534 -33.12 11.16 21.69
C PRO A 534 -32.43 10.81 23.02
N SER A 535 -32.82 9.69 23.62
CA SER A 535 -32.16 9.19 24.83
C SER A 535 -30.71 8.77 24.55
N ASP A 536 -29.87 8.78 25.58
CA ASP A 536 -28.49 8.29 25.46
C ASP A 536 -28.45 6.84 24.94
N GLU A 537 -29.38 6.00 25.41
CA GLU A 537 -29.47 4.61 24.95
C GLU A 537 -29.79 4.52 23.44
N THR A 538 -30.66 5.41 22.94
CA THR A 538 -30.93 5.52 21.49
C THR A 538 -29.68 5.92 20.73
N LEU A 539 -28.95 6.94 21.20
CA LEU A 539 -27.72 7.41 20.58
C LEU A 539 -26.63 6.33 20.58
N LEU A 540 -26.50 5.58 21.67
CA LEU A 540 -25.52 4.51 21.81
C LEU A 540 -25.79 3.35 20.85
N ASN A 541 -27.05 3.01 20.59
CA ASN A 541 -27.45 1.89 19.75
C ASN A 541 -27.61 2.28 18.26
N THR A 542 -27.66 3.56 17.94
CA THR A 542 -27.80 4.05 16.56
C THR A 542 -26.43 4.28 15.94
N ARG A 543 -26.28 3.91 14.66
CA ARG A 543 -25.13 4.35 13.85
C ARG A 543 -25.32 5.82 13.51
N LEU A 544 -24.64 6.69 14.23
CA LEU A 544 -24.79 8.14 14.10
C LEU A 544 -24.10 8.66 12.82
N ILE A 545 -24.76 9.64 12.20
CA ILE A 545 -24.24 10.39 11.04
C ILE A 545 -23.90 11.81 11.54
N PRO A 546 -22.68 12.31 11.32
CA PRO A 546 -22.31 13.66 11.71
C PRO A 546 -22.95 14.72 10.78
N ASP A 547 -23.20 15.93 11.29
CA ASP A 547 -23.66 17.05 10.47
C ASP A 547 -22.55 17.51 9.51
N PRO A 548 -22.67 17.29 8.17
CA PRO A 548 -21.60 17.61 7.22
C PRO A 548 -21.21 19.10 7.20
N ARG A 549 -22.10 19.99 7.65
CA ARG A 549 -21.90 21.44 7.67
C ARG A 549 -21.09 21.91 8.88
N LYS A 550 -20.95 21.06 9.93
CA LYS A 550 -20.30 21.41 11.21
C LYS A 550 -19.00 20.65 11.45
N VAL A 551 -18.81 19.52 10.77
CA VAL A 551 -17.64 18.66 10.98
C VAL A 551 -16.36 19.39 10.66
N LYS A 552 -15.44 19.36 11.60
CA LYS A 552 -14.03 19.68 11.40
C LYS A 552 -13.22 18.40 11.44
N LEU A 553 -12.80 17.93 10.27
CA LEU A 553 -12.06 16.68 10.16
C LEU A 553 -10.58 16.91 10.50
N ARG A 554 -10.15 16.42 11.68
CA ARG A 554 -8.85 16.66 12.28
C ARG A 554 -8.22 15.35 12.72
N VAL A 555 -7.41 14.73 11.85
CA VAL A 555 -6.91 13.36 12.03
C VAL A 555 -5.40 13.30 11.94
N TYR A 556 -4.80 12.63 12.91
CA TYR A 556 -3.37 12.40 13.05
C TYR A 556 -3.11 10.89 13.14
N GLN A 557 -2.07 10.43 12.49
CA GLN A 557 -1.67 9.03 12.47
C GLN A 557 -0.18 8.91 12.70
N THR A 558 0.25 7.95 13.51
CA THR A 558 1.68 7.69 13.76
C THR A 558 2.04 6.27 13.34
N ASN A 559 3.13 6.13 12.56
CA ASN A 559 3.62 4.84 12.09
C ASN A 559 5.05 4.60 12.56
N SER A 560 5.33 3.41 13.13
CA SER A 560 6.71 2.92 13.26
C SER A 560 7.14 2.33 11.92
N THR A 561 7.71 3.15 11.06
CA THR A 561 8.18 2.73 9.73
C THR A 561 9.19 1.57 9.84
N HIS A 562 9.98 1.56 10.93
CA HIS A 562 10.94 0.50 11.23
C HIS A 562 10.34 -0.83 11.71
N LYS A 563 9.03 -0.90 12.03
CA LYS A 563 8.37 -2.14 12.48
C LYS A 563 7.71 -2.88 11.34
N SER A 564 7.05 -2.16 10.46
CA SER A 564 6.18 -2.73 9.41
C SER A 564 6.65 -2.43 7.98
N MET A 565 7.72 -1.66 7.82
CA MET A 565 8.32 -1.28 6.54
C MET A 565 9.85 -1.29 6.65
N SER A 566 10.57 -1.14 5.52
CA SER A 566 12.03 -1.29 5.45
C SER A 566 12.80 -0.02 5.88
N ALA A 567 12.52 0.50 7.07
CA ALA A 567 13.31 1.57 7.66
C ALA A 567 14.23 1.05 8.77
N LEU A 568 15.32 1.79 9.05
CA LEU A 568 16.18 1.52 10.18
C LEU A 568 15.43 1.77 11.51
N ARG A 569 15.85 1.09 12.57
CA ARG A 569 15.27 1.25 13.92
C ARG A 569 15.20 2.72 14.31
N GLN A 570 14.15 3.10 15.05
CA GLN A 570 13.76 4.45 15.42
C GLN A 570 13.13 5.29 14.28
N GLY A 571 13.14 4.84 13.04
CA GLY A 571 12.43 5.51 11.95
C GLY A 571 10.91 5.48 12.15
N SER A 572 10.29 6.65 12.20
CA SER A 572 8.85 6.85 12.35
C SER A 572 8.36 7.98 11.44
N MET A 573 7.09 7.94 11.09
CA MET A 573 6.39 9.01 10.37
C MET A 573 5.13 9.39 11.15
N LEU A 574 4.88 10.71 11.23
CA LEU A 574 3.64 11.28 11.73
C LEU A 574 2.91 11.91 10.55
N PHE A 575 1.68 11.48 10.31
CA PHE A 575 0.82 11.92 9.20
C PHE A 575 -0.28 12.83 9.73
N VAL A 576 -0.59 13.86 8.97
CA VAL A 576 -1.59 14.86 9.30
C VAL A 576 -2.59 14.99 8.16
N LYS A 577 -3.86 14.96 8.51
CA LYS A 577 -4.98 15.37 7.66
C LYS A 577 -5.95 16.16 8.54
N ASP A 578 -5.76 17.48 8.57
CA ASP A 578 -6.46 18.39 9.51
C ASP A 578 -6.84 19.69 8.80
N VAL A 579 -8.12 19.94 8.66
CA VAL A 579 -8.66 21.16 8.01
C VAL A 579 -8.24 22.46 8.71
N ASP A 580 -7.92 22.40 10.00
CA ASP A 580 -7.48 23.53 10.82
C ASP A 580 -5.95 23.50 11.12
N PHE A 581 -5.15 22.69 10.39
CA PHE A 581 -3.72 22.50 10.67
C PHE A 581 -2.93 23.81 10.73
N HIS A 582 -3.29 24.79 9.88
CA HIS A 582 -2.66 26.11 9.86
C HIS A 582 -2.73 26.82 11.22
N THR A 583 -3.72 26.51 12.07
CA THR A 583 -3.87 27.10 13.40
C THR A 583 -2.94 26.49 14.45
N VAL A 584 -2.42 25.29 14.20
CA VAL A 584 -1.56 24.52 15.13
C VAL A 584 -0.17 24.23 14.54
N GLU A 585 0.13 24.71 13.35
CA GLU A 585 1.40 24.43 12.66
C GLU A 585 2.61 24.91 13.48
N GLN A 586 2.52 26.09 14.12
CA GLN A 586 3.60 26.60 14.94
C GLN A 586 3.83 25.74 16.20
N GLN A 587 2.75 25.30 16.85
CA GLN A 587 2.83 24.39 18.00
C GLN A 587 3.47 23.05 17.60
N PHE A 588 3.18 22.56 16.39
CA PHE A 588 3.85 21.37 15.85
C PHE A 588 5.35 21.59 15.66
N LYS A 589 5.77 22.72 15.09
CA LYS A 589 7.18 23.07 14.95
C LYS A 589 7.87 23.10 16.31
N GLU A 590 7.27 23.74 17.30
CA GLU A 590 7.80 23.77 18.67
C GLU A 590 7.89 22.36 19.30
N ALA A 591 6.90 21.51 19.06
CA ALA A 591 6.94 20.13 19.53
C ALA A 591 8.07 19.32 18.84
N VAL A 592 8.30 19.54 17.54
CA VAL A 592 9.43 18.95 16.82
C VAL A 592 10.75 19.40 17.43
N PHE A 593 10.93 20.70 17.66
CA PHE A 593 12.14 21.25 18.31
C PHE A 593 12.36 20.69 19.72
N THR A 594 11.28 20.50 20.47
CA THR A 594 11.34 19.96 21.86
C THR A 594 11.83 18.51 21.89
N HIS A 595 11.47 17.69 20.88
CA HIS A 595 11.68 16.24 20.93
C HIS A 595 12.72 15.71 19.95
N ALA A 596 13.10 16.46 18.92
CA ALA A 596 14.09 16.05 17.95
C ALA A 596 15.48 16.62 18.27
N SER A 597 16.52 15.89 17.87
CA SER A 597 17.89 16.38 17.95
C SER A 597 18.18 17.39 16.85
N THR A 598 19.00 18.40 17.14
CA THR A 598 19.60 19.30 16.14
C THR A 598 20.64 18.59 15.26
N SER A 599 21.07 17.38 15.65
CA SER A 599 22.03 16.53 14.92
C SER A 599 21.39 15.16 14.64
N PRO A 600 20.34 15.08 13.83
CA PRO A 600 19.65 13.83 13.56
C PRO A 600 20.53 12.87 12.76
N ASN A 601 20.34 11.57 12.96
CA ASN A 601 21.02 10.54 12.19
C ASN A 601 20.55 10.57 10.73
N GLN A 602 21.44 10.88 9.81
CA GLN A 602 21.12 11.03 8.37
C GLN A 602 20.70 9.70 7.73
N GLN A 603 21.26 8.59 8.18
CA GLN A 603 20.94 7.25 7.68
C GLN A 603 19.51 6.86 8.07
N LEU A 604 19.03 7.27 9.23
CA LEU A 604 17.62 7.07 9.62
C LEU A 604 16.68 7.86 8.72
N ILE A 605 16.95 9.15 8.47
CA ILE A 605 16.13 9.97 7.56
C ILE A 605 16.11 9.34 6.16
N ALA A 606 17.28 8.95 5.65
CA ALA A 606 17.39 8.28 4.35
C ALA A 606 16.59 6.98 4.29
N SER A 607 16.58 6.20 5.38
CA SER A 607 15.83 4.95 5.43
C SER A 607 14.32 5.15 5.38
N LEU A 608 13.79 6.26 5.89
CA LEU A 608 12.38 6.62 5.79
C LEU A 608 11.99 6.90 4.32
N ASP A 609 12.81 7.68 3.62
CA ASP A 609 12.61 7.98 2.21
C ASP A 609 12.67 6.72 1.31
N VAL A 610 13.62 5.82 1.58
CA VAL A 610 13.73 4.53 0.89
C VAL A 610 12.56 3.60 1.21
N ALA A 611 12.10 3.56 2.45
CA ALA A 611 10.94 2.76 2.85
C ALA A 611 9.66 3.24 2.14
N ARG A 612 9.46 4.56 2.01
CA ARG A 612 8.37 5.14 1.21
C ARG A 612 8.44 4.65 -0.25
N ARG A 613 9.63 4.77 -0.90
CA ARG A 613 9.82 4.31 -2.28
C ARG A 613 9.46 2.85 -2.45
N GLN A 614 9.92 1.98 -1.57
CA GLN A 614 9.61 0.55 -1.64
C GLN A 614 8.10 0.30 -1.56
N MET A 615 7.43 0.92 -0.59
CA MET A 615 5.99 0.72 -0.42
C MET A 615 5.17 1.29 -1.56
N GLU A 616 5.58 2.40 -2.16
CA GLU A 616 4.89 3.00 -3.30
C GLU A 616 5.02 2.16 -4.58
N LEU A 617 6.13 1.42 -4.76
CA LEU A 617 6.39 0.62 -5.95
C LEU A 617 6.07 -0.87 -5.78
N GLU A 618 6.25 -1.43 -4.59
CA GLU A 618 6.11 -2.87 -4.32
C GLU A 618 5.09 -3.19 -3.22
N GLY A 619 4.61 -2.18 -2.47
CA GLY A 619 3.82 -2.37 -1.25
C GLY A 619 2.58 -3.20 -1.46
N TYR A 620 1.85 -3.01 -2.56
CA TYR A 620 0.69 -3.81 -2.90
C TYR A 620 1.02 -5.31 -2.94
N GLY A 621 2.04 -5.69 -3.71
CA GLY A 621 2.46 -7.08 -3.85
C GLY A 621 3.05 -7.67 -2.57
N LEU A 622 3.83 -6.88 -1.80
CA LEU A 622 4.40 -7.33 -0.53
C LEU A 622 3.31 -7.65 0.50
N VAL A 623 2.32 -6.77 0.62
CA VAL A 623 1.20 -6.95 1.57
C VAL A 623 0.29 -8.07 1.12
N ALA A 624 -0.05 -8.16 -0.17
CA ALA A 624 -0.85 -9.25 -0.72
C ALA A 624 -0.20 -10.62 -0.44
N ASN A 625 1.11 -10.75 -0.70
CA ASN A 625 1.85 -11.97 -0.43
C ASN A 625 1.88 -12.32 1.07
N ALA A 626 2.03 -11.33 1.96
CA ALA A 626 2.00 -11.56 3.40
C ALA A 626 0.62 -12.08 3.87
N ILE A 627 -0.47 -11.53 3.32
CA ILE A 627 -1.83 -11.99 3.63
C ILE A 627 -2.04 -13.41 3.11
N ASP A 628 -1.61 -13.71 1.88
CA ASP A 628 -1.71 -15.05 1.29
C ASP A 628 -0.99 -16.10 2.14
N VAL A 629 0.26 -15.85 2.53
CA VAL A 629 1.03 -16.72 3.43
C VAL A 629 0.30 -16.92 4.77
N ALA A 630 -0.26 -15.86 5.35
CA ALA A 630 -1.02 -15.96 6.59
C ALA A 630 -2.26 -16.86 6.44
N LEU A 631 -2.99 -16.75 5.33
CA LEU A 631 -4.15 -17.59 5.03
C LEU A 631 -3.75 -19.06 4.81
N VAL A 632 -2.65 -19.33 4.11
CA VAL A 632 -2.11 -20.69 3.91
C VAL A 632 -1.74 -21.31 5.25
N ILE A 633 -1.03 -20.59 6.13
CA ILE A 633 -0.67 -21.06 7.47
C ILE A 633 -1.94 -21.40 8.28
N ARG A 634 -2.96 -20.54 8.26
CA ARG A 634 -4.22 -20.75 8.96
C ARG A 634 -4.91 -22.05 8.50
N LYS A 635 -5.00 -22.26 7.18
CA LYS A 635 -5.56 -23.47 6.58
C LYS A 635 -4.75 -24.71 6.93
N ALA A 636 -3.41 -24.61 6.84
CA ALA A 636 -2.52 -25.72 7.15
C ALA A 636 -2.60 -26.17 8.63
N VAL A 637 -2.63 -25.22 9.58
CA VAL A 637 -2.81 -25.52 11.01
C VAL A 637 -4.15 -26.22 11.26
N ALA A 638 -5.23 -25.72 10.65
CA ALA A 638 -6.56 -26.30 10.82
C ALA A 638 -6.69 -27.72 10.22
N ALA A 639 -6.03 -27.97 9.09
CA ALA A 639 -6.09 -29.25 8.37
C ALA A 639 -5.11 -30.31 8.89
N HIS A 640 -4.05 -29.94 9.61
CA HIS A 640 -3.01 -30.87 10.02
C HIS A 640 -3.46 -31.80 11.15
N PRO A 641 -3.43 -33.16 11.00
CA PRO A 641 -4.05 -34.09 11.92
C PRO A 641 -3.45 -34.10 13.33
N LEU A 642 -2.20 -33.69 13.49
CA LEU A 642 -1.54 -33.58 14.79
C LEU A 642 -1.61 -32.15 15.35
N VAL A 643 -1.21 -31.16 14.54
CA VAL A 643 -1.09 -29.75 14.99
C VAL A 643 -2.46 -29.20 15.42
N SER A 644 -3.53 -29.51 14.69
CA SER A 644 -4.90 -29.06 15.02
C SER A 644 -5.44 -29.55 16.38
N LYS A 645 -4.80 -30.58 16.96
CA LYS A 645 -5.17 -31.08 18.31
C LYS A 645 -4.64 -30.18 19.43
N TYR A 646 -3.55 -29.43 19.18
CA TYR A 646 -2.86 -28.64 20.20
C TYR A 646 -2.92 -27.15 19.92
N PHE A 647 -3.07 -26.78 18.64
CA PHE A 647 -3.02 -25.36 18.20
C PHE A 647 -4.24 -25.06 17.33
N ARG A 648 -4.79 -23.89 17.53
CA ARG A 648 -5.77 -23.29 16.63
C ARG A 648 -5.43 -21.82 16.38
N VAL A 649 -5.68 -21.33 15.18
CA VAL A 649 -5.59 -19.91 14.88
C VAL A 649 -6.95 -19.28 15.11
N LEU A 650 -7.02 -18.28 15.96
CA LEU A 650 -8.27 -17.59 16.29
C LEU A 650 -8.79 -16.82 15.08
N GLY A 651 -10.07 -16.97 14.79
CA GLY A 651 -10.79 -16.18 13.78
C GLY A 651 -11.45 -14.94 14.39
N ALA A 652 -11.94 -14.05 13.54
CA ALA A 652 -12.66 -12.87 13.98
C ALA A 652 -13.90 -13.19 14.84
N ASP A 653 -14.51 -14.38 14.63
CA ASP A 653 -15.62 -14.89 15.43
C ASP A 653 -15.25 -15.18 16.89
N LYS A 654 -13.98 -15.41 17.18
CA LYS A 654 -13.45 -15.61 18.53
C LYS A 654 -12.78 -14.36 19.10
N MET A 655 -12.15 -13.58 18.24
CA MET A 655 -11.42 -12.38 18.63
C MET A 655 -12.35 -11.19 18.94
N VAL A 656 -13.51 -11.10 18.29
CA VAL A 656 -14.49 -10.03 18.51
C VAL A 656 -15.81 -10.63 18.95
N PRO A 657 -16.26 -10.43 20.20
CA PRO A 657 -17.57 -10.89 20.68
C PRO A 657 -18.72 -10.36 19.81
N ALA A 658 -19.77 -11.19 19.60
CA ALA A 658 -20.87 -10.90 18.68
C ALA A 658 -21.54 -9.53 18.95
N GLN A 659 -21.67 -9.18 20.22
CA GLN A 659 -22.27 -7.91 20.67
C GLN A 659 -21.48 -6.66 20.20
N TYR A 660 -20.18 -6.79 19.92
CA TYR A 660 -19.33 -5.68 19.47
C TYR A 660 -19.15 -5.65 17.97
N ARG A 661 -19.42 -6.74 17.23
CA ARG A 661 -19.26 -6.78 15.76
C ARG A 661 -20.16 -5.78 15.03
N GLN A 662 -21.35 -5.52 15.59
CA GLN A 662 -22.30 -4.55 15.01
C GLN A 662 -22.00 -3.10 15.40
N SER A 663 -21.26 -2.88 16.49
CA SER A 663 -21.04 -1.54 17.07
C SER A 663 -19.74 -0.87 16.62
N GLY A 664 -18.99 -1.42 15.65
CA GLY A 664 -17.93 -0.65 15.04
C GLY A 664 -16.49 -1.15 15.23
N PHE A 665 -16.29 -2.45 15.29
CA PHE A 665 -14.95 -3.01 15.10
C PHE A 665 -14.60 -3.16 13.65
#